data_3d71151870727fbe570b9778d34a33a1
#
_entry.id   3d71151870727fbe570b9778d34a33a1
#
_cell.length_a   1.000
_cell.length_b   1.000
_cell.length_c   1.000
_cell.angle_alpha   90.00
_cell.angle_beta   90.00
_cell.angle_gamma   90.00
#
_symmetry.space_group_name_H-M   'P 1'
#
loop_
_entity.id
_entity.type
_entity.pdbx_description
1 polymer ?
#
loop_
_entity_poly.entity_id
_entity_poly.type
_entity_poly.pdbx_seq_one_letter_code
_entity_poly.pdbx_strand_id
1 'polypeptide(L)'
;MSQWVKIGFFCLGAVLKPLYYREIPCPDTAQVLRWLQEHLPLPTGSQKVLTPSGLRLEGSGAKLAVFLWSGLNTTYLKIFQWSERPFPRQDRWLKEVERAIQSQFPHRYPQLPEVDPSQGSIFEQLEPFYPQTVKYFRRIPNGEFDLQRVYWWEKRWREEVQSPHPQRQPVLFRRPTPEPAPQAWDLVIVGGALGAIYGAAMARLGYRVALVERLPFGRMNREWNISRRELQTLVEFGLLSPEQMESLILREYTDGFSKFFDGNSPVRAPVLHTPTVLNLAIDAEKLLQLCGQILSSCGGAIYERSEFQRAYIEEQGVTVVVKDLTTQEAFSLGARLLVDAMGTASPIAQQLYGRRAFDSVCPTVGATIAGGFEPGVWDPQFGDILASHGDISRGRQLIWELFPGPGEDLTFYLFHYHQVHPENPGSLLELYEDFFTILPEYRRCDPERLQWKKATFGYIPGRFGRQPAPKEPFDRVLLIGDAAALQSPLSFTGFGSLVRNCPRLCELLDTALRHDLLKAADLAQIRAYQGNSAVTWLFSCGMMVPTGKVLPPERINAILNSFFGILTTEPPEVVDDFIKDRAGWLAFNRMAVKAALQNPRLLGWIWEAVGAEGFARWLPTYFSYTGLAFLSALLGSWFPKLLRRLQPWLEPRYPRLWLRCLSWSYTLTYGVGRPRLEFHLPAPSSPAPPSVQNPIPA
;
A
#
# COMPACT_ATOMS: atom_id res chain seq x y z
N MET A 1 13.47 24.42 8.25
CA MET A 1 14.07 24.82 9.55
C MET A 1 13.13 25.80 10.18
N SER A 2 12.11 25.33 10.90
CA SER A 2 11.34 26.19 11.77
C SER A 2 12.31 26.83 12.75
N GLN A 3 12.23 28.12 12.91
CA GLN A 3 12.84 28.83 14.00
C GLN A 3 12.27 28.31 15.32
N TRP A 4 12.82 27.21 15.81
CA TRP A 4 12.80 26.97 17.24
C TRP A 4 13.63 28.10 17.82
N VAL A 5 12.95 29.12 18.25
CA VAL A 5 13.50 30.15 19.07
C VAL A 5 14.32 29.46 20.16
N LYS A 6 15.63 29.52 20.05
CA LYS A 6 16.52 29.31 21.18
C LYS A 6 16.18 30.41 22.16
N ILE A 7 15.15 30.22 22.96
CA ILE A 7 15.00 31.00 24.17
C ILE A 7 16.14 30.55 25.06
N GLY A 8 17.25 31.22 24.94
CA GLY A 8 18.37 31.13 25.87
C GLY A 8 17.93 31.61 27.23
N PHE A 9 17.29 30.76 28.01
CA PHE A 9 17.16 30.98 29.42
C PHE A 9 18.46 30.53 30.07
N PHE A 10 19.38 31.47 30.25
CA PHE A 10 20.41 31.37 31.29
C PHE A 10 19.70 31.50 32.64
N CYS A 11 19.17 30.39 33.15
CA CYS A 11 18.89 30.22 34.55
C CYS A 11 19.73 29.05 35.06
N LEU A 12 20.62 29.37 35.97
CA LEU A 12 21.47 28.42 36.71
C LEU A 12 20.64 27.22 37.23
N GLY A 13 20.92 26.02 36.76
CA GLY A 13 20.66 24.78 37.43
C GLY A 13 19.35 24.06 37.24
N ALA A 14 18.35 24.58 36.53
CA ALA A 14 17.09 23.86 36.35
C ALA A 14 17.08 23.04 35.02
N VAL A 15 17.20 21.72 35.14
CA VAL A 15 17.06 20.81 33.99
C VAL A 15 15.58 20.70 33.62
N LEU A 16 15.18 21.26 32.49
CA LEU A 16 13.84 21.09 31.93
C LEU A 16 13.68 19.65 31.44
N LYS A 17 12.90 18.82 32.15
CA LYS A 17 12.66 17.42 31.82
C LYS A 17 11.25 17.23 31.28
N PRO A 18 11.06 16.81 30.01
CA PRO A 18 9.75 16.43 29.51
C PRO A 18 9.30 15.12 30.20
N LEU A 19 8.05 15.10 30.67
CA LEU A 19 7.47 13.97 31.39
C LEU A 19 6.34 13.31 30.63
N TYR A 20 5.53 14.09 29.93
CA TYR A 20 4.32 13.61 29.29
C TYR A 20 4.01 14.44 28.05
N TYR A 21 3.52 13.77 27.03
CA TYR A 21 3.00 14.38 25.81
C TYR A 21 1.69 13.71 25.42
N ARG A 22 0.73 14.51 25.00
CA ARG A 22 -0.56 14.00 24.52
C ARG A 22 -1.14 14.87 23.43
N GLU A 23 -1.72 14.22 22.42
CA GLU A 23 -2.60 14.84 21.44
C GLU A 23 -4.03 14.62 21.88
N ILE A 24 -4.76 15.71 22.03
CA ILE A 24 -6.17 15.71 22.45
C ILE A 24 -7.01 15.99 21.20
N PRO A 25 -7.94 15.09 20.79
CA PRO A 25 -8.73 15.24 19.58
C PRO A 25 -9.84 16.28 19.77
N CYS A 26 -9.45 17.49 20.05
CA CYS A 26 -10.33 18.65 20.26
C CYS A 26 -9.68 19.88 19.60
N PRO A 27 -10.32 20.49 18.59
CA PRO A 27 -9.80 21.69 17.94
C PRO A 27 -9.89 22.94 18.83
N ASP A 28 -10.86 22.97 19.77
CA ASP A 28 -11.02 24.08 20.72
C ASP A 28 -10.04 23.97 21.89
N THR A 29 -8.83 24.49 21.69
CA THR A 29 -7.79 24.54 22.73
C THR A 29 -8.23 25.33 23.96
N ALA A 30 -9.12 26.31 23.82
CA ALA A 30 -9.65 27.06 24.96
C ALA A 30 -10.59 26.20 25.81
N GLN A 31 -11.36 25.33 25.20
CA GLN A 31 -12.19 24.33 25.91
C GLN A 31 -11.30 23.36 26.71
N VAL A 32 -10.24 22.84 26.09
CA VAL A 32 -9.30 21.93 26.76
C VAL A 32 -8.59 22.65 27.92
N LEU A 33 -8.18 23.89 27.71
CA LEU A 33 -7.53 24.70 28.76
C LEU A 33 -8.46 24.90 29.97
N ARG A 34 -9.70 25.32 29.74
CA ARG A 34 -10.69 25.49 30.81
C ARG A 34 -10.89 24.21 31.58
N TRP A 35 -11.09 23.09 30.88
CA TRP A 35 -11.28 21.78 31.52
C TRP A 35 -10.05 21.37 32.37
N LEU A 36 -8.83 21.56 31.87
CA LEU A 36 -7.60 21.27 32.64
C LEU A 36 -7.46 22.18 33.86
N GLN A 37 -7.82 23.44 33.71
CA GLN A 37 -7.78 24.41 34.82
C GLN A 37 -8.77 24.05 35.93
N GLU A 38 -9.91 23.44 35.59
CA GLU A 38 -10.93 23.06 36.55
C GLU A 38 -10.75 21.65 37.10
N HIS A 39 -10.47 20.68 36.25
CA HIS A 39 -10.62 19.25 36.55
C HIS A 39 -9.31 18.46 36.59
N LEU A 40 -8.14 19.06 36.23
CA LEU A 40 -6.88 18.33 36.25
C LEU A 40 -6.62 17.78 37.67
N PRO A 41 -6.40 16.45 37.83
CA PRO A 41 -5.93 15.90 39.10
C PRO A 41 -4.67 16.62 39.60
N LEU A 42 -4.56 16.88 40.87
CA LEU A 42 -3.42 17.57 41.44
C LEU A 42 -2.48 16.58 42.16
N PRO A 43 -1.13 16.68 41.99
CA PRO A 43 -0.20 15.96 42.81
C PRO A 43 -0.38 16.31 44.29
N THR A 44 -0.20 15.36 45.17
CA THR A 44 -0.35 15.56 46.62
C THR A 44 0.57 16.70 47.13
N GLY A 45 -0.05 17.70 47.76
CA GLY A 45 0.67 18.85 48.32
C GLY A 45 1.08 19.91 47.29
N SER A 46 0.45 19.91 46.10
CA SER A 46 0.68 20.94 45.09
C SER A 46 -0.41 22.02 45.10
N GLN A 47 -0.01 23.22 44.70
CA GLN A 47 -0.91 24.32 44.35
C GLN A 47 -0.91 24.54 42.85
N LYS A 48 -2.05 24.92 42.32
CA LYS A 48 -2.26 25.21 40.91
C LYS A 48 -2.16 26.71 40.64
N VAL A 49 -1.30 27.09 39.70
CA VAL A 49 -1.15 28.47 39.23
C VAL A 49 -1.54 28.51 37.76
N LEU A 50 -2.55 29.30 37.43
CA LEU A 50 -3.04 29.42 36.05
C LEU A 50 -2.09 30.26 35.19
N THR A 51 -1.94 29.87 33.94
CA THR A 51 -1.17 30.63 32.94
C THR A 51 -1.99 30.78 31.64
N PRO A 52 -1.70 31.74 30.77
CA PRO A 52 -2.45 31.96 29.54
C PRO A 52 -2.47 30.75 28.59
N SER A 53 -1.41 29.91 28.60
CA SER A 53 -1.25 28.75 27.71
C SER A 53 -1.20 27.41 28.46
N GLY A 54 -1.71 27.38 29.70
CA GLY A 54 -1.69 26.15 30.51
C GLY A 54 -1.83 26.42 31.99
N LEU A 55 -1.03 25.70 32.79
CA LEU A 55 -0.96 25.87 34.24
C LEU A 55 0.38 25.39 34.80
N ARG A 56 0.75 25.85 35.99
CA ARG A 56 1.88 25.37 36.75
C ARG A 56 1.38 24.68 38.01
N LEU A 57 2.08 23.64 38.42
CA LEU A 57 1.87 22.93 39.68
C LEU A 57 3.14 23.11 40.55
N GLU A 58 2.98 23.70 41.72
CA GLU A 58 4.08 24.03 42.59
C GLU A 58 3.81 23.49 43.99
N GLY A 59 4.81 22.89 44.65
CA GLY A 59 4.69 22.41 46.00
C GLY A 59 5.85 21.50 46.43
N SER A 60 6.18 21.51 47.71
CA SER A 60 7.23 20.66 48.32
C SER A 60 8.59 20.70 47.62
N GLY A 61 8.95 21.85 47.01
CA GLY A 61 10.19 22.02 46.23
C GLY A 61 10.14 21.42 44.82
N ALA A 62 9.00 20.85 44.40
CA ALA A 62 8.76 20.34 43.05
C ALA A 62 7.96 21.34 42.22
N LYS A 63 8.26 21.40 40.90
CA LYS A 63 7.61 22.27 39.97
C LYS A 63 7.34 21.57 38.65
N LEU A 64 6.07 21.61 38.19
CA LEU A 64 5.65 21.12 36.86
C LEU A 64 5.00 22.24 36.08
N ALA A 65 5.16 22.24 34.77
CA ALA A 65 4.40 23.09 33.84
C ALA A 65 3.60 22.19 32.90
N VAL A 66 2.31 22.47 32.80
CA VAL A 66 1.41 21.89 31.82
C VAL A 66 1.22 22.95 30.73
N PHE A 67 1.63 22.65 29.53
CA PHE A 67 1.62 23.57 28.41
C PHE A 67 0.74 23.03 27.28
N LEU A 68 -0.08 23.91 26.69
CA LEU A 68 -1.00 23.61 25.60
C LEU A 68 -0.71 24.49 24.40
N TRP A 69 -0.90 23.91 23.22
CA TRP A 69 -0.91 24.65 21.95
C TRP A 69 -1.86 23.97 20.96
N SER A 70 -2.36 24.71 20.00
CA SER A 70 -3.20 24.20 18.93
C SER A 70 -2.41 23.91 17.68
N GLY A 71 -2.85 22.90 16.92
CA GLY A 71 -2.38 22.62 15.58
C GLY A 71 -3.43 21.81 14.85
N LEU A 72 -3.86 22.26 13.67
CA LEU A 72 -4.93 21.62 12.90
C LEU A 72 -6.18 21.38 13.78
N ASN A 73 -6.76 20.19 13.71
CA ASN A 73 -7.92 19.79 14.49
C ASN A 73 -7.54 19.16 15.85
N THR A 74 -6.42 19.53 16.44
CA THR A 74 -5.83 18.87 17.60
C THR A 74 -5.30 19.90 18.59
N THR A 75 -5.54 19.66 19.88
CA THR A 75 -4.87 20.36 20.97
C THR A 75 -3.72 19.49 21.48
N TYR A 76 -2.52 20.04 21.48
CA TYR A 76 -1.33 19.37 22.00
C TYR A 76 -1.10 19.77 23.44
N LEU A 77 -0.75 18.78 24.27
CA LEU A 77 -0.45 18.96 25.67
C LEU A 77 0.92 18.37 25.99
N LYS A 78 1.74 19.16 26.69
CA LYS A 78 3.04 18.70 27.18
C LYS A 78 3.21 19.07 28.66
N ILE A 79 3.76 18.14 29.45
CA ILE A 79 4.06 18.36 30.86
C ILE A 79 5.57 18.31 31.03
N PHE A 80 6.13 19.34 31.63
CA PHE A 80 7.55 19.46 31.94
C PHE A 80 7.77 19.52 33.44
N GLN A 81 8.81 18.85 33.92
CA GLN A 81 9.40 19.10 35.22
C GLN A 81 10.55 20.09 35.07
N TRP A 82 10.55 21.15 35.86
CA TRP A 82 11.63 22.12 35.92
C TRP A 82 12.15 22.36 37.37
N SER A 83 12.06 21.31 38.17
CA SER A 83 12.70 21.19 39.48
C SER A 83 13.54 19.92 39.48
N GLU A 84 14.61 19.93 40.26
CA GLU A 84 15.44 18.72 40.45
C GLU A 84 14.66 17.58 41.09
N ARG A 85 13.77 17.91 42.03
CA ARG A 85 12.98 16.93 42.76
C ARG A 85 11.62 16.74 42.07
N PRO A 86 11.22 15.46 41.84
CA PRO A 86 9.86 15.16 41.35
C PRO A 86 8.85 15.27 42.49
N PHE A 87 7.57 15.40 42.16
CA PHE A 87 6.48 15.24 43.13
C PHE A 87 6.41 13.80 43.66
N PRO A 88 6.01 13.59 44.92
CA PRO A 88 5.75 12.26 45.42
C PRO A 88 4.73 11.52 44.53
N ARG A 89 5.05 10.28 44.13
CA ARG A 89 4.18 9.44 43.25
C ARG A 89 3.84 10.07 41.91
N GLN A 90 4.74 10.86 41.33
CA GLN A 90 4.56 11.58 40.05
C GLN A 90 4.12 10.67 38.92
N ASP A 91 4.66 9.46 38.79
CA ASP A 91 4.29 8.51 37.75
C ASP A 91 2.85 8.00 37.89
N ARG A 92 2.37 7.85 39.12
CA ARG A 92 0.97 7.49 39.39
C ARG A 92 0.04 8.63 39.01
N TRP A 93 0.42 9.86 39.35
CA TRP A 93 -0.32 11.05 38.98
C TRP A 93 -0.40 11.22 37.46
N LEU A 94 0.67 11.03 36.72
CA LEU A 94 0.67 11.08 35.26
C LEU A 94 -0.34 10.07 34.66
N LYS A 95 -0.43 8.87 35.21
CA LYS A 95 -1.44 7.87 34.80
C LYS A 95 -2.87 8.29 35.14
N GLU A 96 -3.07 9.00 36.21
CA GLU A 96 -4.38 9.56 36.60
C GLU A 96 -4.78 10.71 35.63
N VAL A 97 -3.84 11.58 35.30
CA VAL A 97 -4.01 12.64 34.29
C VAL A 97 -4.37 12.03 32.94
N GLU A 98 -3.65 11.03 32.50
CA GLU A 98 -3.91 10.36 31.23
C GLU A 98 -5.33 9.79 31.17
N ARG A 99 -5.77 9.06 32.23
CA ARG A 99 -7.12 8.51 32.29
C ARG A 99 -8.20 9.61 32.28
N ALA A 100 -7.97 10.69 33.02
CA ALA A 100 -8.91 11.81 33.07
C ALA A 100 -9.06 12.48 31.70
N ILE A 101 -7.96 12.72 31.00
CA ILE A 101 -7.97 13.27 29.63
C ILE A 101 -8.67 12.31 28.68
N GLN A 102 -8.35 11.01 28.72
CA GLN A 102 -8.98 10.01 27.85
C GLN A 102 -10.48 9.89 28.07
N SER A 103 -10.92 9.99 29.33
CA SER A 103 -12.35 9.95 29.67
C SER A 103 -13.11 11.16 29.13
N GLN A 104 -12.53 12.35 29.23
CA GLN A 104 -13.18 13.60 28.81
C GLN A 104 -13.09 13.83 27.31
N PHE A 105 -11.94 13.49 26.73
CA PHE A 105 -11.65 13.66 25.30
C PHE A 105 -11.30 12.30 24.69
N PRO A 106 -12.27 11.41 24.51
CA PRO A 106 -12.01 10.09 23.96
C PRO A 106 -11.52 10.23 22.52
N HIS A 107 -10.56 9.39 22.14
CA HIS A 107 -10.10 9.34 20.77
C HIS A 107 -11.26 8.99 19.85
N ARG A 108 -11.49 9.81 18.86
CA ARG A 108 -12.49 9.56 17.80
C ARG A 108 -11.79 9.60 16.46
N TYR A 109 -12.02 8.58 15.67
CA TYR A 109 -11.57 8.58 14.29
C TYR A 109 -12.48 9.51 13.46
N PRO A 110 -11.93 10.20 12.45
CA PRO A 110 -12.70 11.14 11.63
C PRO A 110 -13.89 10.44 10.99
N GLN A 111 -15.06 11.05 11.12
CA GLN A 111 -16.24 10.62 10.39
C GLN A 111 -16.23 11.21 8.98
N LEU A 112 -16.75 10.47 8.01
CA LEU A 112 -16.89 10.98 6.67
C LEU A 112 -18.08 11.95 6.64
N PRO A 113 -17.92 13.20 6.17
CA PRO A 113 -19.04 14.10 5.94
C PRO A 113 -20.01 13.50 4.91
N GLU A 114 -21.29 13.71 5.08
CA GLU A 114 -22.26 13.37 4.04
C GLU A 114 -22.21 14.40 2.91
N VAL A 115 -22.10 13.92 1.69
CA VAL A 115 -22.10 14.72 0.46
C VAL A 115 -23.28 14.30 -0.39
N ASP A 116 -24.12 15.28 -0.75
CA ASP A 116 -25.24 15.10 -1.68
C ASP A 116 -24.92 15.79 -3.01
N PRO A 117 -24.71 15.00 -4.09
CA PRO A 117 -24.37 15.56 -5.41
C PRO A 117 -25.42 16.55 -5.97
N SER A 118 -26.66 16.55 -5.44
CA SER A 118 -27.73 17.44 -5.87
C SER A 118 -27.67 18.83 -5.20
N GLN A 119 -26.90 18.99 -4.13
CA GLN A 119 -26.90 20.21 -3.29
C GLN A 119 -25.69 21.13 -3.55
N GLY A 120 -25.01 20.99 -4.67
CA GLY A 120 -23.91 21.86 -5.06
C GLY A 120 -22.58 21.13 -5.31
N SER A 121 -21.53 21.91 -5.44
CA SER A 121 -20.19 21.40 -5.71
C SER A 121 -19.64 20.60 -4.53
N ILE A 122 -18.85 19.56 -4.82
CA ILE A 122 -18.10 18.82 -3.79
C ILE A 122 -17.17 19.75 -2.99
N PHE A 123 -16.68 20.80 -3.62
CA PHE A 123 -15.84 21.81 -2.95
C PHE A 123 -16.60 22.53 -1.83
N GLU A 124 -17.81 22.99 -2.13
CA GLU A 124 -18.63 23.72 -1.15
C GLU A 124 -19.00 22.83 0.05
N GLN A 125 -19.28 21.57 -0.21
CA GLN A 125 -19.70 20.63 0.84
C GLN A 125 -18.53 20.14 1.69
N LEU A 126 -17.32 20.02 1.16
CA LEU A 126 -16.15 19.54 1.90
C LEU A 126 -15.30 20.67 2.53
N GLU A 127 -15.40 21.90 2.05
CA GLU A 127 -14.58 23.04 2.54
C GLU A 127 -14.69 23.29 4.05
N PRO A 128 -15.86 23.12 4.72
CA PRO A 128 -15.96 23.28 6.17
C PRO A 128 -15.17 22.22 6.97
N PHE A 129 -14.90 21.06 6.38
CA PHE A 129 -14.22 19.94 7.03
C PHE A 129 -12.76 19.80 6.62
N TYR A 130 -12.44 20.12 5.36
CA TYR A 130 -11.13 19.92 4.74
C TYR A 130 -10.71 21.14 3.91
N PRO A 131 -10.48 22.30 4.56
CA PRO A 131 -10.26 23.57 3.86
C PRO A 131 -8.98 23.58 3.02
N GLN A 132 -7.88 22.95 3.47
CA GLN A 132 -6.63 22.89 2.69
C GLN A 132 -6.80 21.97 1.48
N THR A 133 -7.45 20.84 1.66
CA THR A 133 -7.76 19.90 0.59
C THR A 133 -8.55 20.59 -0.52
N VAL A 134 -9.66 21.25 -0.19
CA VAL A 134 -10.47 21.99 -1.16
C VAL A 134 -9.69 23.10 -1.83
N LYS A 135 -8.95 23.91 -1.05
CA LYS A 135 -8.13 25.00 -1.55
C LYS A 135 -7.19 24.56 -2.66
N TYR A 136 -6.44 23.48 -2.45
CA TYR A 136 -5.45 23.03 -3.42
C TYR A 136 -6.04 22.19 -4.54
N PHE A 137 -7.10 21.43 -4.29
CA PHE A 137 -7.81 20.72 -5.37
C PHE A 137 -8.45 21.71 -6.39
N ARG A 138 -8.88 22.89 -5.97
CA ARG A 138 -9.33 23.94 -6.90
C ARG A 138 -8.21 24.42 -7.85
N ARG A 139 -6.94 24.19 -7.52
CA ARG A 139 -5.76 24.53 -8.32
C ARG A 139 -5.24 23.39 -9.18
N ILE A 140 -5.65 22.16 -8.90
CA ILE A 140 -5.31 20.99 -9.70
C ILE A 140 -6.22 20.95 -10.93
N PRO A 141 -5.68 20.74 -12.15
CA PRO A 141 -6.50 20.48 -13.32
C PRO A 141 -7.47 19.32 -13.11
N ASN A 142 -8.76 19.51 -13.39
CA ASN A 142 -9.85 18.55 -13.11
C ASN A 142 -10.00 18.19 -11.61
N GLY A 143 -9.56 19.05 -10.70
CA GLY A 143 -9.51 18.79 -9.28
C GLY A 143 -10.88 18.46 -8.65
N GLU A 144 -11.98 19.05 -9.16
CA GLU A 144 -13.32 18.72 -8.67
C GLU A 144 -13.68 17.26 -8.96
N PHE A 145 -13.43 16.79 -10.17
CA PHE A 145 -13.64 15.40 -10.55
C PHE A 145 -12.77 14.44 -9.71
N ASP A 146 -11.50 14.80 -9.51
CA ASP A 146 -10.61 13.98 -8.70
C ASP A 146 -11.02 13.97 -7.23
N LEU A 147 -11.46 15.10 -6.65
CA LEU A 147 -11.94 15.15 -5.27
C LEU A 147 -13.23 14.34 -5.07
N GLN A 148 -14.14 14.38 -6.05
CA GLN A 148 -15.30 13.48 -6.05
C GLN A 148 -14.88 12.01 -6.00
N ARG A 149 -13.87 11.62 -6.79
CA ARG A 149 -13.34 10.25 -6.78
C ARG A 149 -12.69 9.90 -5.44
N VAL A 150 -11.91 10.80 -4.82
CA VAL A 150 -11.35 10.61 -3.48
C VAL A 150 -12.46 10.33 -2.48
N TYR A 151 -13.49 11.18 -2.46
CA TYR A 151 -14.62 11.04 -1.55
C TYR A 151 -15.33 9.69 -1.73
N TRP A 152 -15.69 9.33 -2.97
CA TRP A 152 -16.41 8.09 -3.24
C TRP A 152 -15.55 6.85 -3.00
N TRP A 153 -14.24 6.92 -3.22
CA TRP A 153 -13.31 5.85 -2.84
C TRP A 153 -13.28 5.64 -1.34
N GLU A 154 -13.16 6.72 -0.57
CA GLU A 154 -13.16 6.64 0.89
C GLU A 154 -14.51 6.14 1.42
N LYS A 155 -15.62 6.67 0.90
CA LYS A 155 -16.97 6.23 1.29
C LYS A 155 -17.15 4.73 1.08
N ARG A 156 -16.83 4.27 -0.12
CA ARG A 156 -16.90 2.84 -0.46
C ARG A 156 -16.02 2.00 0.43
N TRP A 157 -14.77 2.41 0.63
CA TRP A 157 -13.83 1.70 1.51
C TRP A 157 -14.36 1.60 2.94
N ARG A 158 -14.89 2.70 3.51
CA ARG A 158 -15.47 2.72 4.84
C ARG A 158 -16.68 1.80 4.96
N GLU A 159 -17.59 1.83 4.00
CA GLU A 159 -18.74 0.93 3.96
C GLU A 159 -18.30 -0.54 3.98
N GLU A 160 -17.23 -0.88 3.26
CA GLU A 160 -16.69 -2.24 3.21
C GLU A 160 -16.03 -2.68 4.53
N VAL A 161 -15.33 -1.77 5.20
CA VAL A 161 -14.60 -2.05 6.43
C VAL A 161 -15.52 -2.03 7.65
N GLN A 162 -16.44 -1.08 7.74
CA GLN A 162 -17.33 -0.88 8.88
C GLN A 162 -18.49 -1.87 8.90
N SER A 163 -19.03 -2.24 7.75
CA SER A 163 -20.15 -3.19 7.66
C SER A 163 -19.64 -4.65 7.66
N PRO A 164 -19.91 -5.42 8.73
CA PRO A 164 -19.44 -6.82 8.81
C PRO A 164 -20.09 -7.75 7.80
N HIS A 165 -21.29 -7.42 7.37
CA HIS A 165 -22.08 -8.16 6.38
C HIS A 165 -22.79 -7.14 5.50
N PRO A 166 -22.11 -6.48 4.55
CA PRO A 166 -22.85 -5.74 3.56
C PRO A 166 -23.81 -6.73 2.90
N GLN A 167 -25.07 -6.39 2.84
CA GLN A 167 -26.08 -7.11 2.04
C GLN A 167 -25.82 -6.81 0.54
N ARG A 168 -24.54 -6.96 0.11
CA ARG A 168 -24.23 -6.82 -1.29
C ARG A 168 -24.79 -8.01 -2.02
N GLN A 169 -25.48 -7.72 -3.09
CA GLN A 169 -25.92 -8.77 -3.99
C GLN A 169 -24.69 -9.53 -4.50
N PRO A 170 -24.73 -10.87 -4.48
CA PRO A 170 -23.64 -11.67 -5.03
C PRO A 170 -23.42 -11.30 -6.49
N VAL A 171 -22.16 -11.29 -6.90
CA VAL A 171 -21.75 -11.01 -8.30
C VAL A 171 -21.31 -12.26 -9.04
N LEU A 172 -21.02 -13.36 -8.32
CA LEU A 172 -20.73 -14.68 -8.89
C LEU A 172 -21.88 -15.63 -8.57
N PHE A 173 -22.35 -16.32 -9.60
CA PHE A 173 -23.47 -17.26 -9.49
C PHE A 173 -23.10 -18.61 -10.10
N ARG A 174 -23.46 -19.71 -9.39
CA ARG A 174 -23.35 -21.11 -9.90
C ARG A 174 -24.68 -21.55 -10.48
N ARG A 175 -25.03 -21.01 -11.60
CA ARG A 175 -26.25 -21.37 -12.31
C ARG A 175 -26.09 -21.01 -13.78
N PRO A 176 -26.89 -21.64 -14.68
CA PRO A 176 -26.96 -21.20 -16.08
C PRO A 176 -27.28 -19.70 -16.16
N THR A 177 -26.67 -19.05 -17.10
CA THR A 177 -26.97 -17.64 -17.39
C THR A 177 -28.36 -17.52 -18.01
N PRO A 178 -29.15 -16.49 -17.61
CA PRO A 178 -30.41 -16.18 -18.30
C PRO A 178 -30.19 -15.62 -19.74
N GLU A 179 -28.98 -15.11 -20.01
CA GLU A 179 -28.59 -14.53 -21.29
C GLU A 179 -27.30 -15.19 -21.78
N PRO A 180 -27.38 -16.40 -22.40
CA PRO A 180 -26.21 -17.12 -22.86
C PRO A 180 -25.47 -16.33 -23.94
N ALA A 181 -24.14 -16.23 -23.78
CA ALA A 181 -23.26 -15.64 -24.77
C ALA A 181 -22.40 -16.73 -25.42
N PRO A 182 -22.09 -16.65 -26.71
CA PRO A 182 -21.17 -17.59 -27.32
C PRO A 182 -19.81 -17.53 -26.62
N GLN A 183 -19.18 -18.69 -26.43
CA GLN A 183 -17.85 -18.79 -25.82
C GLN A 183 -16.78 -18.31 -26.81
N ALA A 184 -16.72 -17.00 -27.02
CA ALA A 184 -15.84 -16.38 -27.98
C ALA A 184 -14.41 -16.21 -27.43
N TRP A 185 -14.23 -16.21 -26.11
CA TRP A 185 -12.97 -15.88 -25.45
C TRP A 185 -12.40 -17.06 -24.66
N ASP A 186 -11.09 -17.14 -24.57
CA ASP A 186 -10.42 -18.05 -23.64
C ASP A 186 -10.36 -17.39 -22.26
N LEU A 187 -10.11 -16.08 -22.22
CA LEU A 187 -10.09 -15.27 -21.00
C LEU A 187 -10.92 -14.00 -21.14
N VAL A 188 -11.70 -13.70 -20.12
CA VAL A 188 -12.18 -12.33 -19.85
C VAL A 188 -11.43 -11.81 -18.65
N ILE A 189 -10.66 -10.75 -18.82
CA ILE A 189 -9.91 -10.07 -17.74
C ILE A 189 -10.65 -8.78 -17.40
N VAL A 190 -11.01 -8.59 -16.13
CA VAL A 190 -11.68 -7.38 -15.65
C VAL A 190 -10.71 -6.54 -14.84
N GLY A 191 -10.48 -5.31 -15.31
CA GLY A 191 -9.48 -4.36 -14.76
C GLY A 191 -8.29 -4.18 -15.68
N GLY A 192 -8.19 -3.00 -16.30
CA GLY A 192 -7.29 -2.68 -17.41
C GLY A 192 -5.88 -2.21 -17.01
N ALA A 193 -5.56 -2.08 -15.71
CA ALA A 193 -4.21 -1.70 -15.28
C ALA A 193 -3.26 -2.92 -15.37
N LEU A 194 -3.08 -3.65 -14.28
CA LEU A 194 -2.25 -4.87 -14.30
C LEU A 194 -2.81 -5.94 -15.22
N GLY A 195 -4.13 -6.00 -15.38
CA GLY A 195 -4.80 -6.92 -16.33
C GLY A 195 -4.34 -6.76 -17.77
N ALA A 196 -3.94 -5.55 -18.19
CA ALA A 196 -3.41 -5.31 -19.53
C ALA A 196 -2.08 -6.02 -19.79
N ILE A 197 -1.19 -6.05 -18.78
CA ILE A 197 0.12 -6.74 -18.88
C ILE A 197 -0.09 -8.25 -19.05
N TYR A 198 -0.95 -8.84 -18.22
CA TYR A 198 -1.29 -10.27 -18.32
C TYR A 198 -2.07 -10.57 -19.60
N GLY A 199 -3.00 -9.71 -19.97
CA GLY A 199 -3.79 -9.84 -21.20
C GLY A 199 -2.91 -9.86 -22.45
N ALA A 200 -1.96 -8.93 -22.55
CA ALA A 200 -0.98 -8.87 -23.63
C ALA A 200 -0.10 -10.13 -23.67
N ALA A 201 0.39 -10.61 -22.51
CA ALA A 201 1.19 -11.82 -22.44
C ALA A 201 0.41 -13.07 -22.86
N MET A 202 -0.84 -13.23 -22.40
CA MET A 202 -1.69 -14.35 -22.77
C MET A 202 -2.12 -14.32 -24.23
N ALA A 203 -2.40 -13.12 -24.78
CA ALA A 203 -2.68 -12.96 -26.21
C ALA A 203 -1.47 -13.36 -27.09
N ARG A 204 -0.23 -13.02 -26.65
CA ARG A 204 1.01 -13.48 -27.30
C ARG A 204 1.17 -15.00 -27.29
N LEU A 205 0.63 -15.68 -26.28
CA LEU A 205 0.59 -17.16 -26.21
C LEU A 205 -0.52 -17.77 -27.10
N GLY A 206 -1.28 -16.94 -27.81
CA GLY A 206 -2.31 -17.38 -28.76
C GLY A 206 -3.72 -17.51 -28.16
N TYR A 207 -3.94 -17.05 -26.94
CA TYR A 207 -5.29 -17.05 -26.34
C TYR A 207 -6.11 -15.86 -26.81
N ARG A 208 -7.41 -16.08 -27.00
CA ARG A 208 -8.38 -15.02 -27.29
C ARG A 208 -8.73 -14.32 -25.97
N VAL A 209 -8.33 -13.07 -25.83
CA VAL A 209 -8.46 -12.31 -24.60
C VAL A 209 -9.39 -11.12 -24.79
N ALA A 210 -10.41 -11.00 -23.93
CA ALA A 210 -11.21 -9.80 -23.77
C ALA A 210 -10.78 -9.07 -22.49
N LEU A 211 -10.45 -7.80 -22.60
CA LEU A 211 -10.10 -6.93 -21.47
C LEU A 211 -11.23 -5.92 -21.25
N VAL A 212 -11.78 -5.91 -20.02
CA VAL A 212 -12.86 -5.00 -19.62
C VAL A 212 -12.29 -3.95 -18.67
N GLU A 213 -12.44 -2.67 -19.02
CA GLU A 213 -11.98 -1.54 -18.23
C GLU A 213 -13.09 -0.50 -18.05
N ARG A 214 -13.32 -0.10 -16.81
CA ARG A 214 -14.36 0.86 -16.44
C ARG A 214 -14.07 2.29 -16.94
N LEU A 215 -12.82 2.67 -16.96
CA LEU A 215 -12.34 3.98 -17.42
C LEU A 215 -11.91 3.91 -18.89
N PRO A 216 -11.63 5.05 -19.53
CA PRO A 216 -10.91 5.03 -20.79
C PRO A 216 -9.60 4.25 -20.64
N PHE A 217 -9.36 3.30 -21.54
CA PHE A 217 -8.22 2.40 -21.43
C PHE A 217 -6.88 3.14 -21.58
N GLY A 218 -5.89 2.67 -20.82
CA GLY A 218 -4.54 3.22 -20.85
C GLY A 218 -4.39 4.51 -20.06
N ARG A 219 -5.41 5.01 -19.38
CA ARG A 219 -5.27 6.17 -18.50
C ARG A 219 -4.82 5.76 -17.10
N MET A 220 -3.82 6.49 -16.60
CA MET A 220 -3.31 6.34 -15.26
C MET A 220 -3.05 7.70 -14.62
N ASN A 221 -3.44 7.87 -13.37
CA ASN A 221 -3.29 9.14 -12.66
C ASN A 221 -1.92 9.32 -12.00
N ARG A 222 -1.01 8.37 -12.18
CA ARG A 222 0.33 8.39 -11.60
C ARG A 222 1.33 7.67 -12.50
N GLU A 223 2.60 8.07 -12.44
CA GLU A 223 3.72 7.28 -12.90
C GLU A 223 3.92 6.07 -11.99
N TRP A 224 4.54 5.04 -12.50
CA TRP A 224 4.96 3.90 -11.71
C TRP A 224 6.47 3.95 -11.48
N ASN A 225 6.87 3.62 -10.26
CA ASN A 225 8.28 3.49 -9.92
C ASN A 225 8.64 2.02 -9.86
N ILE A 226 9.77 1.68 -10.44
CA ILE A 226 10.26 0.31 -10.55
C ILE A 226 11.79 0.31 -10.60
N SER A 227 12.40 -0.80 -10.23
CA SER A 227 13.84 -0.99 -10.46
C SER A 227 14.12 -1.35 -11.92
N ARG A 228 15.20 -0.83 -12.50
CA ARG A 228 15.60 -1.16 -13.88
C ARG A 228 15.66 -2.68 -14.10
N ARG A 229 16.24 -3.42 -13.14
CA ARG A 229 16.34 -4.88 -13.19
C ARG A 229 14.98 -5.58 -13.24
N GLU A 230 13.99 -5.04 -12.53
CA GLU A 230 12.64 -5.61 -12.55
C GLU A 230 11.92 -5.28 -13.85
N LEU A 231 12.04 -4.05 -14.36
CA LEU A 231 11.45 -3.67 -15.65
C LEU A 231 12.06 -4.51 -16.80
N GLN A 232 13.38 -4.79 -16.74
CA GLN A 232 14.08 -5.64 -17.68
C GLN A 232 13.48 -7.05 -17.78
N THR A 233 12.80 -7.53 -16.73
CA THR A 233 12.08 -8.81 -16.77
C THR A 233 11.05 -8.88 -17.89
N LEU A 234 10.39 -7.76 -18.23
CA LEU A 234 9.40 -7.73 -19.32
C LEU A 234 10.09 -7.92 -20.70
N VAL A 235 11.31 -7.45 -20.85
CA VAL A 235 12.12 -7.66 -22.05
C VAL A 235 12.62 -9.10 -22.10
N GLU A 236 13.21 -9.59 -21.01
CA GLU A 236 13.71 -10.97 -20.91
C GLU A 236 12.56 -11.97 -21.08
N PHE A 237 11.37 -11.66 -20.61
CA PHE A 237 10.16 -12.44 -20.82
C PHE A 237 9.67 -12.41 -22.27
N GLY A 238 10.08 -11.42 -23.06
CA GLY A 238 9.72 -11.22 -24.45
C GLY A 238 8.42 -10.45 -24.66
N LEU A 239 7.90 -9.78 -23.63
CA LEU A 239 6.69 -8.95 -23.76
C LEU A 239 6.99 -7.61 -24.46
N LEU A 240 8.09 -6.97 -24.10
CA LEU A 240 8.55 -5.71 -24.68
C LEU A 240 9.88 -5.90 -25.41
N SER A 241 10.15 -5.04 -26.40
CA SER A 241 11.50 -4.90 -26.94
C SER A 241 12.37 -4.01 -26.04
N PRO A 242 13.72 -4.08 -26.13
CA PRO A 242 14.60 -3.15 -25.42
C PRO A 242 14.26 -1.68 -25.69
N GLU A 243 13.95 -1.33 -26.92
CA GLU A 243 13.60 0.04 -27.36
C GLU A 243 12.27 0.48 -26.74
N GLN A 244 11.29 -0.42 -26.71
CA GLN A 244 10.02 -0.16 -26.06
C GLN A 244 10.24 0.10 -24.55
N MET A 245 11.04 -0.72 -23.87
CA MET A 245 11.37 -0.54 -22.47
C MET A 245 12.03 0.83 -22.20
N GLU A 246 13.07 1.18 -22.98
CA GLU A 246 13.75 2.47 -22.83
C GLU A 246 12.79 3.66 -23.08
N SER A 247 11.86 3.51 -24.01
CA SER A 247 10.86 4.55 -24.32
C SER A 247 9.84 4.79 -23.20
N LEU A 248 9.73 3.90 -22.22
CA LEU A 248 8.88 4.07 -21.04
C LEU A 248 9.54 4.89 -19.94
N ILE A 249 10.87 5.01 -19.94
CA ILE A 249 11.62 5.62 -18.85
C ILE A 249 11.47 7.14 -18.94
N LEU A 250 10.80 7.71 -17.96
CA LEU A 250 10.67 9.17 -17.80
C LEU A 250 11.91 9.75 -17.12
N ARG A 251 12.43 9.04 -16.12
CA ARG A 251 13.65 9.39 -15.38
C ARG A 251 14.29 8.18 -14.75
N GLU A 252 15.61 8.21 -14.67
CA GLU A 252 16.41 7.25 -13.89
C GLU A 252 17.16 8.00 -12.79
N TYR A 253 17.10 7.47 -11.57
CA TYR A 253 17.76 8.05 -10.41
C TYR A 253 19.12 7.41 -10.19
N THR A 254 20.08 8.21 -9.74
CA THR A 254 21.40 7.72 -9.34
C THR A 254 21.32 6.98 -8.01
N ASP A 255 20.45 7.45 -7.09
CA ASP A 255 20.28 6.83 -5.78
C ASP A 255 18.88 7.10 -5.21
N GLY A 256 18.51 6.29 -4.23
CA GLY A 256 17.31 6.45 -3.42
C GLY A 256 17.67 6.50 -1.93
N PHE A 257 16.92 7.26 -1.15
CA PHE A 257 17.17 7.44 0.26
C PHE A 257 16.04 6.92 1.13
N SER A 258 16.42 6.32 2.28
CA SER A 258 15.47 6.09 3.37
C SER A 258 16.02 6.67 4.65
N LYS A 259 15.23 7.55 5.30
CA LYS A 259 15.60 8.19 6.56
C LYS A 259 14.36 8.46 7.40
N PHE A 260 14.41 8.05 8.65
CA PHE A 260 13.32 8.30 9.59
C PHE A 260 13.74 9.34 10.62
N PHE A 261 12.77 10.18 11.01
CA PHE A 261 12.97 11.25 11.98
C PHE A 261 13.54 10.70 13.29
N ASP A 262 14.62 11.30 13.76
CA ASP A 262 15.33 10.86 14.98
C ASP A 262 15.57 11.98 15.98
N GLY A 263 14.94 13.15 15.80
CA GLY A 263 15.09 14.30 16.69
C GLY A 263 14.67 14.02 18.14
N ASN A 264 13.65 13.19 18.34
CA ASN A 264 13.16 12.77 19.65
C ASN A 264 13.38 11.26 19.90
N SER A 265 13.94 10.55 18.93
CA SER A 265 14.11 9.10 19.03
C SER A 265 15.29 8.72 19.93
N PRO A 266 15.16 7.68 20.77
CA PRO A 266 16.28 7.10 21.50
C PRO A 266 17.25 6.35 20.58
N VAL A 267 16.88 6.12 19.32
CA VAL A 267 17.67 5.43 18.31
C VAL A 267 17.88 6.32 17.12
N ARG A 268 19.12 6.51 16.72
CA ARG A 268 19.51 7.23 15.51
C ARG A 268 20.10 6.28 14.50
N ALA A 269 19.82 6.49 13.24
CA ALA A 269 20.39 5.72 12.13
C ALA A 269 20.93 6.66 11.04
N PRO A 270 22.00 6.28 10.33
CA PRO A 270 22.41 6.98 9.14
C PRO A 270 21.35 6.86 8.04
N VAL A 271 21.49 7.63 6.97
CA VAL A 271 20.67 7.48 5.76
C VAL A 271 20.97 6.12 5.14
N LEU A 272 19.93 5.38 4.77
CA LEU A 272 20.07 4.17 3.97
C LEU A 272 20.04 4.56 2.49
N HIS A 273 21.08 4.16 1.76
CA HIS A 273 21.21 4.35 0.31
C HIS A 273 20.73 3.11 -0.43
N THR A 274 19.94 3.30 -1.49
CA THR A 274 19.33 2.20 -2.27
C THR A 274 19.32 2.51 -3.76
N PRO A 275 20.50 2.58 -4.42
CA PRO A 275 20.62 3.05 -5.81
C PRO A 275 19.91 2.16 -6.84
N THR A 276 19.55 0.93 -6.48
CA THR A 276 18.90 -0.04 -7.38
C THR A 276 17.44 -0.30 -7.04
N VAL A 277 16.87 0.42 -6.05
CA VAL A 277 15.49 0.26 -5.63
C VAL A 277 14.66 1.42 -6.15
N LEU A 278 13.56 1.12 -6.86
CA LEU A 278 12.64 2.12 -7.43
C LEU A 278 13.37 3.24 -8.19
N ASN A 279 14.48 2.90 -8.82
CA ASN A 279 15.38 3.87 -9.47
C ASN A 279 14.90 4.37 -10.83
N LEU A 280 13.73 3.91 -11.31
CA LEU A 280 13.09 4.40 -12.52
C LEU A 280 11.70 4.96 -12.20
N ALA A 281 11.39 6.14 -12.72
CA ALA A 281 10.03 6.58 -12.98
C ALA A 281 9.67 6.21 -14.43
N ILE A 282 8.57 5.51 -14.62
CA ILE A 282 8.11 5.10 -15.95
C ILE A 282 6.72 5.67 -16.27
N ASP A 283 6.51 5.88 -17.55
CA ASP A 283 5.21 6.26 -18.12
C ASP A 283 4.26 5.05 -18.06
N ALA A 284 3.43 5.02 -17.02
CA ALA A 284 2.46 3.96 -16.83
C ALA A 284 1.39 3.93 -17.92
N GLU A 285 0.95 5.09 -18.42
CA GLU A 285 -0.04 5.17 -19.51
C GLU A 285 0.51 4.57 -20.78
N LYS A 286 1.74 4.93 -21.16
CA LYS A 286 2.41 4.38 -22.33
C LYS A 286 2.64 2.87 -22.22
N LEU A 287 3.00 2.36 -21.02
CA LEU A 287 3.10 0.92 -20.80
C LEU A 287 1.78 0.21 -21.06
N LEU A 288 0.67 0.74 -20.50
CA LEU A 288 -0.65 0.16 -20.72
C LEU A 288 -1.07 0.22 -22.19
N GLN A 289 -0.80 1.34 -22.87
CA GLN A 289 -1.09 1.49 -24.29
C GLN A 289 -0.30 0.48 -25.15
N LEU A 290 1.00 0.28 -24.86
CA LEU A 290 1.81 -0.76 -25.53
C LEU A 290 1.23 -2.16 -25.29
N CYS A 291 0.84 -2.48 -24.06
CA CYS A 291 0.17 -3.75 -23.77
C CYS A 291 -1.15 -3.90 -24.52
N GLY A 292 -1.95 -2.84 -24.59
CA GLY A 292 -3.19 -2.82 -25.40
C GLY A 292 -2.95 -3.03 -26.88
N GLN A 293 -1.92 -2.41 -27.45
CA GLN A 293 -1.51 -2.63 -28.85
C GLN A 293 -1.10 -4.08 -29.10
N ILE A 294 -0.30 -4.67 -28.18
CA ILE A 294 0.09 -6.10 -28.28
C ILE A 294 -1.16 -6.98 -28.22
N LEU A 295 -2.05 -6.74 -27.26
CA LEU A 295 -3.28 -7.50 -27.10
C LEU A 295 -4.13 -7.45 -28.38
N SER A 296 -4.37 -6.25 -28.91
CA SER A 296 -5.18 -6.06 -30.11
C SER A 296 -4.52 -6.65 -31.37
N SER A 297 -3.20 -6.53 -31.52
CA SER A 297 -2.47 -7.11 -32.65
C SER A 297 -2.47 -8.65 -32.67
N CYS A 298 -2.69 -9.26 -31.49
CA CYS A 298 -2.87 -10.71 -31.35
C CYS A 298 -4.34 -11.16 -31.39
N GLY A 299 -5.28 -10.29 -31.81
CA GLY A 299 -6.70 -10.64 -31.96
C GLY A 299 -7.51 -10.55 -30.67
N GLY A 300 -6.99 -9.92 -29.64
CA GLY A 300 -7.74 -9.61 -28.40
C GLY A 300 -8.61 -8.35 -28.58
N ALA A 301 -9.56 -8.16 -27.68
CA ALA A 301 -10.45 -7.01 -27.66
C ALA A 301 -10.38 -6.25 -26.33
N ILE A 302 -10.51 -4.93 -26.39
CA ILE A 302 -10.58 -4.05 -25.22
C ILE A 302 -11.94 -3.38 -25.19
N TYR A 303 -12.67 -3.62 -24.11
CA TYR A 303 -13.96 -2.99 -23.80
C TYR A 303 -13.70 -1.91 -22.74
N GLU A 304 -13.40 -0.70 -23.20
CA GLU A 304 -13.25 0.46 -22.34
C GLU A 304 -14.60 1.07 -21.95
N ARG A 305 -14.63 1.90 -20.90
CA ARG A 305 -15.86 2.48 -20.33
C ARG A 305 -16.93 1.42 -20.07
N SER A 306 -16.49 0.24 -19.69
CA SER A 306 -17.32 -0.95 -19.53
C SER A 306 -17.15 -1.51 -18.11
N GLU A 307 -18.25 -1.61 -17.37
CA GLU A 307 -18.26 -1.99 -15.97
C GLU A 307 -18.72 -3.42 -15.76
N PHE A 308 -17.92 -4.21 -15.05
CA PHE A 308 -18.32 -5.54 -14.61
C PHE A 308 -19.54 -5.46 -13.69
N GLN A 309 -20.57 -6.24 -13.99
CA GLN A 309 -21.79 -6.32 -13.19
C GLN A 309 -21.86 -7.64 -12.40
N ARG A 310 -21.74 -8.75 -13.09
CA ARG A 310 -21.85 -10.10 -12.51
C ARG A 310 -21.28 -11.16 -13.45
N ALA A 311 -21.08 -12.36 -12.93
CA ALA A 311 -20.70 -13.52 -13.76
C ALA A 311 -21.45 -14.78 -13.35
N TYR A 312 -21.76 -15.61 -14.34
CA TYR A 312 -22.37 -16.92 -14.18
C TYR A 312 -21.34 -17.97 -14.51
N ILE A 313 -21.09 -18.86 -13.57
CA ILE A 313 -20.10 -19.92 -13.67
C ILE A 313 -20.83 -21.23 -13.96
N GLU A 314 -20.53 -21.80 -15.11
CA GLU A 314 -21.07 -23.05 -15.63
C GLU A 314 -19.97 -24.12 -15.71
N GLU A 315 -20.32 -25.36 -15.99
CA GLU A 315 -19.38 -26.46 -16.05
C GLU A 315 -18.29 -26.24 -17.12
N GLN A 316 -18.69 -25.73 -18.29
CA GLN A 316 -17.78 -25.57 -19.43
C GLN A 316 -17.30 -24.15 -19.69
N GLY A 317 -17.84 -23.14 -18.98
CA GLY A 317 -17.51 -21.76 -19.24
C GLY A 317 -17.95 -20.80 -18.15
N VAL A 318 -17.73 -19.53 -18.43
CA VAL A 318 -18.20 -18.41 -17.63
C VAL A 318 -18.82 -17.38 -18.55
N THR A 319 -20.00 -16.87 -18.17
CA THR A 319 -20.62 -15.71 -18.85
C THR A 319 -20.48 -14.50 -17.96
N VAL A 320 -19.79 -13.48 -18.45
CA VAL A 320 -19.51 -12.21 -17.76
C VAL A 320 -20.47 -11.15 -18.31
N VAL A 321 -21.31 -10.59 -17.45
CA VAL A 321 -22.21 -9.49 -17.79
C VAL A 321 -21.51 -8.18 -17.51
N VAL A 322 -21.48 -7.34 -18.52
CA VAL A 322 -20.77 -6.05 -18.55
C VAL A 322 -21.77 -4.96 -18.93
N LYS A 323 -21.65 -3.78 -18.33
CA LYS A 323 -22.46 -2.62 -18.70
C LYS A 323 -21.58 -1.58 -19.39
N ASP A 324 -21.93 -1.21 -20.60
CA ASP A 324 -21.35 -0.06 -21.29
C ASP A 324 -21.80 1.22 -20.58
N LEU A 325 -20.86 2.02 -20.11
CA LEU A 325 -21.13 3.26 -19.38
C LEU A 325 -21.48 4.43 -20.28
N THR A 326 -21.29 4.29 -21.61
CA THR A 326 -21.66 5.30 -22.60
C THR A 326 -23.11 5.11 -23.03
N THR A 327 -23.47 3.89 -23.43
CA THR A 327 -24.83 3.56 -23.89
C THR A 327 -25.78 3.17 -22.77
N GLN A 328 -25.23 2.83 -21.58
CA GLN A 328 -25.95 2.28 -20.42
C GLN A 328 -26.55 0.89 -20.65
N GLU A 329 -26.25 0.24 -21.77
CA GLU A 329 -26.70 -1.09 -22.11
C GLU A 329 -25.79 -2.17 -21.51
N ALA A 330 -26.41 -3.29 -21.15
CA ALA A 330 -25.67 -4.47 -20.68
C ALA A 330 -25.48 -5.47 -21.82
N PHE A 331 -24.31 -6.07 -21.88
CA PHE A 331 -23.99 -7.15 -22.80
C PHE A 331 -23.22 -8.26 -22.09
N SER A 332 -23.14 -9.43 -22.73
CA SER A 332 -22.54 -10.62 -22.15
C SER A 332 -21.34 -11.11 -22.95
N LEU A 333 -20.26 -11.49 -22.24
CA LEU A 333 -19.05 -12.08 -22.79
C LEU A 333 -18.90 -13.53 -22.29
N GLY A 334 -18.89 -14.49 -23.20
CA GLY A 334 -18.65 -15.88 -22.89
C GLY A 334 -17.15 -16.24 -22.94
N ALA A 335 -16.62 -16.88 -21.92
CA ALA A 335 -15.23 -17.28 -21.84
C ALA A 335 -15.01 -18.62 -21.12
N ARG A 336 -13.79 -19.16 -21.24
CA ARG A 336 -13.37 -20.33 -20.46
C ARG A 336 -13.00 -19.97 -19.03
N LEU A 337 -12.44 -18.76 -18.83
CA LEU A 337 -11.92 -18.29 -17.52
C LEU A 337 -12.19 -16.80 -17.35
N LEU A 338 -12.66 -16.41 -16.17
CA LEU A 338 -12.70 -15.04 -15.67
C LEU A 338 -11.48 -14.74 -14.83
N VAL A 339 -10.75 -13.68 -15.17
CA VAL A 339 -9.62 -13.17 -14.41
C VAL A 339 -9.98 -11.82 -13.80
N ASP A 340 -9.97 -11.75 -12.48
CA ASP A 340 -10.24 -10.54 -11.73
C ASP A 340 -8.94 -9.78 -11.43
N ALA A 341 -8.81 -8.62 -12.05
CA ALA A 341 -7.72 -7.65 -11.86
C ALA A 341 -8.24 -6.28 -11.39
N MET A 342 -9.44 -6.22 -10.76
CA MET A 342 -10.10 -4.96 -10.37
C MET A 342 -9.49 -4.30 -9.12
N GLY A 343 -8.39 -4.82 -8.62
CA GLY A 343 -7.70 -4.23 -7.46
C GLY A 343 -8.50 -4.34 -6.16
N THR A 344 -8.27 -3.41 -5.24
CA THR A 344 -8.96 -3.34 -3.93
C THR A 344 -10.46 -3.18 -4.04
N ALA A 345 -10.95 -2.67 -5.15
CA ALA A 345 -12.37 -2.43 -5.39
C ALA A 345 -13.13 -3.67 -5.90
N SER A 346 -12.47 -4.82 -6.03
CA SER A 346 -13.06 -6.03 -6.57
C SER A 346 -14.26 -6.55 -5.77
N PRO A 347 -15.47 -6.56 -6.35
CA PRO A 347 -16.63 -7.17 -5.72
C PRO A 347 -16.52 -8.71 -5.67
N ILE A 348 -15.73 -9.30 -6.57
CA ILE A 348 -15.43 -10.74 -6.59
C ILE A 348 -14.60 -11.11 -5.37
N ALA A 349 -13.49 -10.39 -5.12
CA ALA A 349 -12.64 -10.63 -3.95
C ALA A 349 -13.43 -10.50 -2.65
N GLN A 350 -14.36 -9.55 -2.57
CA GLN A 350 -15.23 -9.35 -1.42
C GLN A 350 -16.23 -10.48 -1.24
N GLN A 351 -16.86 -10.98 -2.31
CA GLN A 351 -17.75 -12.12 -2.22
C GLN A 351 -16.99 -13.36 -1.75
N LEU A 352 -15.78 -13.61 -2.25
CA LEU A 352 -14.99 -14.79 -1.92
C LEU A 352 -14.42 -14.77 -0.51
N TYR A 353 -13.96 -13.61 -0.03
CA TYR A 353 -13.19 -13.51 1.21
C TYR A 353 -13.84 -12.62 2.27
N GLY A 354 -14.70 -11.69 1.89
CA GLY A 354 -15.28 -10.70 2.78
C GLY A 354 -14.19 -9.87 3.46
N ARG A 355 -14.34 -9.59 4.77
CA ARG A 355 -13.32 -8.86 5.56
C ARG A 355 -11.94 -9.51 5.57
N ARG A 356 -11.83 -10.77 5.25
CA ARG A 356 -10.56 -11.50 5.19
C ARG A 356 -9.81 -11.28 3.88
N ALA A 357 -10.33 -10.43 2.99
CA ALA A 357 -9.64 -10.08 1.77
C ALA A 357 -8.31 -9.36 2.05
N PHE A 358 -8.28 -8.49 3.08
CA PHE A 358 -7.11 -7.70 3.46
C PHE A 358 -6.86 -7.76 4.97
N ASP A 359 -5.59 -7.73 5.38
CA ASP A 359 -5.18 -7.66 6.79
C ASP A 359 -4.73 -6.24 7.16
N SER A 360 -4.17 -5.54 6.18
CA SER A 360 -3.71 -4.16 6.32
C SER A 360 -3.96 -3.37 5.04
N VAL A 361 -3.75 -2.08 5.14
CA VAL A 361 -3.86 -1.14 4.05
C VAL A 361 -2.90 0.02 4.27
N CYS A 362 -2.42 0.60 3.17
CA CYS A 362 -1.76 1.90 3.19
C CYS A 362 -2.68 2.91 2.48
N PRO A 363 -3.46 3.71 3.22
CA PRO A 363 -4.08 4.90 2.65
C PRO A 363 -2.96 5.78 2.13
N THR A 364 -3.02 6.13 0.86
CA THR A 364 -1.98 6.88 0.16
C THR A 364 -2.60 8.04 -0.58
N VAL A 365 -2.05 9.23 -0.38
CA VAL A 365 -2.38 10.42 -1.16
C VAL A 365 -1.11 11.04 -1.71
N GLY A 366 -1.24 11.88 -2.71
CA GLY A 366 -0.10 12.56 -3.29
C GLY A 366 -0.49 13.54 -4.37
N ALA A 367 0.50 14.18 -4.93
CA ALA A 367 0.34 15.06 -6.09
C ALA A 367 1.62 15.10 -6.91
N THR A 368 1.46 15.27 -8.23
CA THR A 368 2.54 15.69 -9.11
C THR A 368 2.53 17.21 -9.21
N ILE A 369 3.70 17.82 -9.01
CA ILE A 369 3.96 19.25 -9.01
C ILE A 369 4.95 19.55 -10.14
N ALA A 370 4.60 20.46 -11.05
CA ALA A 370 5.39 20.76 -12.24
C ALA A 370 6.47 21.82 -12.02
N GLY A 371 6.59 22.35 -10.81
CA GLY A 371 7.59 23.38 -10.47
C GLY A 371 7.12 24.32 -9.34
N GLY A 372 7.87 25.37 -9.10
CA GLY A 372 7.59 26.36 -8.05
C GLY A 372 8.41 26.19 -6.78
N PHE A 373 9.33 25.22 -6.75
CA PHE A 373 10.30 25.07 -5.66
C PHE A 373 11.48 26.02 -5.83
N GLU A 374 12.04 26.45 -4.71
CA GLU A 374 13.28 27.20 -4.70
C GLU A 374 14.47 26.29 -5.15
N PRO A 375 15.48 26.87 -5.83
CA PRO A 375 16.68 26.12 -6.23
C PRO A 375 17.35 25.40 -5.04
N GLY A 376 17.78 24.15 -5.25
CA GLY A 376 18.50 23.36 -4.23
C GLY A 376 17.62 22.74 -3.14
N VAL A 377 16.29 22.84 -3.24
CA VAL A 377 15.36 22.16 -2.32
C VAL A 377 15.30 20.65 -2.60
N TRP A 378 15.54 20.26 -3.84
CA TRP A 378 15.60 18.87 -4.29
C TRP A 378 16.62 18.72 -5.43
N ASP A 379 17.02 17.47 -5.69
CA ASP A 379 17.94 17.10 -6.76
C ASP A 379 17.28 16.03 -7.64
N PRO A 380 17.20 16.23 -8.97
CA PRO A 380 16.55 15.29 -9.88
C PRO A 380 17.26 13.92 -10.02
N GLN A 381 18.44 13.77 -9.46
CA GLN A 381 19.17 12.51 -9.46
C GLN A 381 18.79 11.59 -8.30
N PHE A 382 18.03 12.09 -7.33
CA PHE A 382 17.74 11.36 -6.08
C PHE A 382 16.24 11.28 -5.81
N GLY A 383 15.80 10.11 -5.34
CA GLY A 383 14.45 9.89 -4.83
C GLY A 383 14.45 9.64 -3.33
N ASP A 384 13.38 10.05 -2.63
CA ASP A 384 13.13 9.60 -1.27
C ASP A 384 12.26 8.34 -1.33
N ILE A 385 12.82 7.20 -0.94
CA ILE A 385 12.10 5.91 -1.00
C ILE A 385 11.18 5.75 0.21
N LEU A 386 11.68 6.07 1.42
CA LEU A 386 10.89 6.07 2.66
C LEU A 386 11.46 7.15 3.58
N ALA A 387 10.68 8.17 3.86
CA ALA A 387 11.10 9.24 4.74
C ALA A 387 10.00 9.59 5.76
N SER A 388 10.36 9.77 7.03
CA SER A 388 9.47 10.43 7.98
C SER A 388 10.07 11.76 8.44
N HIS A 389 9.24 12.79 8.56
CA HIS A 389 9.66 14.13 8.96
C HIS A 389 9.24 14.50 10.38
N GLY A 390 8.45 13.66 11.03
CA GLY A 390 7.98 13.84 12.39
C GLY A 390 7.68 12.52 13.07
N ASP A 391 7.28 12.63 14.33
CA ASP A 391 6.83 11.52 15.15
C ASP A 391 5.36 11.16 14.87
N ILE A 392 4.85 10.15 15.58
CA ILE A 392 3.43 9.78 15.53
C ILE A 392 2.58 11.03 15.78
N SER A 393 1.64 11.30 14.92
CA SER A 393 0.64 12.35 15.07
C SER A 393 -0.75 11.82 14.77
N ARG A 394 -1.70 12.15 15.63
CA ARG A 394 -3.10 11.72 15.56
C ARG A 394 -3.25 10.20 15.35
N GLY A 395 -2.40 9.41 16.04
CA GLY A 395 -2.39 7.95 15.95
C GLY A 395 -1.85 7.39 14.63
N ARG A 396 -1.09 8.17 13.86
CA ARG A 396 -0.50 7.75 12.60
C ARG A 396 0.98 8.14 12.53
N GLN A 397 1.82 7.25 12.02
CA GLN A 397 3.17 7.58 11.58
C GLN A 397 3.15 7.87 10.09
N LEU A 398 3.28 9.12 9.74
CA LEU A 398 3.27 9.56 8.34
C LEU A 398 4.62 9.29 7.68
N ILE A 399 4.56 8.71 6.50
CA ILE A 399 5.72 8.37 5.66
C ILE A 399 5.58 9.09 4.34
N TRP A 400 6.68 9.68 3.87
CA TRP A 400 6.80 10.36 2.61
C TRP A 400 7.62 9.55 1.61
N GLU A 401 7.25 9.68 0.36
CA GLU A 401 8.07 9.35 -0.81
C GLU A 401 8.11 10.55 -1.74
N LEU A 402 9.22 10.70 -2.46
CA LEU A 402 9.41 11.73 -3.46
C LEU A 402 10.15 11.13 -4.66
N PHE A 403 9.55 11.27 -5.83
CA PHE A 403 10.12 10.78 -7.07
C PHE A 403 10.18 11.90 -8.11
N PRO A 404 11.39 12.28 -8.57
CA PRO A 404 11.54 13.20 -9.70
C PRO A 404 10.96 12.58 -10.98
N GLY A 405 10.17 13.38 -11.70
CA GLY A 405 9.59 13.06 -13.01
C GLY A 405 10.36 13.70 -14.16
N PRO A 406 9.75 13.81 -15.36
CA PRO A 406 10.34 14.50 -16.49
C PRO A 406 10.47 16.02 -16.21
N GLY A 407 11.56 16.62 -16.67
CA GLY A 407 11.81 18.07 -16.46
C GLY A 407 11.91 18.44 -14.98
N GLU A 408 11.05 19.33 -14.52
CA GLU A 408 10.94 19.77 -13.13
C GLU A 408 9.79 19.10 -12.36
N ASP A 409 9.12 18.13 -12.94
CA ASP A 409 8.03 17.40 -12.29
C ASP A 409 8.54 16.64 -11.08
N LEU A 410 7.80 16.73 -9.99
CA LEU A 410 8.00 15.96 -8.78
C LEU A 410 6.70 15.31 -8.36
N THR A 411 6.75 14.00 -8.10
CA THR A 411 5.62 13.29 -7.52
C THR A 411 5.89 13.01 -6.06
N PHE A 412 5.01 13.49 -5.21
CA PHE A 412 5.02 13.28 -3.78
C PHE A 412 3.95 12.28 -3.40
N TYR A 413 4.27 11.41 -2.46
CA TYR A 413 3.32 10.53 -1.79
C TYR A 413 3.42 10.73 -0.29
N LEU A 414 2.26 10.73 0.36
CA LEU A 414 2.11 10.67 1.81
C LEU A 414 1.20 9.50 2.14
N PHE A 415 1.64 8.64 3.05
CA PHE A 415 0.89 7.48 3.46
C PHE A 415 1.20 7.09 4.90
N HIS A 416 0.44 6.15 5.43
CA HIS A 416 0.76 5.47 6.67
C HIS A 416 0.35 4.00 6.59
N TYR A 417 1.04 3.16 7.33
CA TYR A 417 0.64 1.77 7.48
C TYR A 417 -0.51 1.66 8.46
N HIS A 418 -1.53 0.90 8.08
CA HIS A 418 -2.78 0.87 8.81
C HIS A 418 -3.37 -0.53 8.85
N GLN A 419 -3.82 -0.94 10.04
CA GLN A 419 -4.56 -2.18 10.22
C GLN A 419 -6.00 -1.98 9.76
N VAL A 420 -6.54 -2.89 8.95
CA VAL A 420 -7.96 -2.85 8.57
C VAL A 420 -8.82 -3.08 9.80
N HIS A 421 -9.50 -2.05 10.28
CA HIS A 421 -10.30 -2.08 11.50
C HIS A 421 -11.59 -1.27 11.35
N PRO A 422 -12.77 -1.79 11.80
CA PRO A 422 -14.04 -1.10 11.63
C PRO A 422 -14.13 0.29 12.29
N GLU A 423 -13.50 0.45 13.44
CA GLU A 423 -13.50 1.73 14.15
C GLU A 423 -12.57 2.76 13.51
N ASN A 424 -11.52 2.28 12.83
CA ASN A 424 -10.53 3.13 12.16
C ASN A 424 -10.31 2.63 10.72
N PRO A 425 -11.15 3.00 9.77
CA PRO A 425 -11.04 2.51 8.39
C PRO A 425 -9.89 3.17 7.60
N GLY A 426 -9.31 4.24 8.13
CA GLY A 426 -8.39 5.12 7.39
C GLY A 426 -9.14 6.17 6.57
N SER A 427 -8.52 7.33 6.37
CA SER A 427 -9.13 8.44 5.63
C SER A 427 -8.16 9.05 4.64
N LEU A 428 -8.56 9.10 3.37
CA LEU A 428 -7.82 9.80 2.31
C LEU A 428 -7.98 11.32 2.44
N LEU A 429 -9.18 11.79 2.82
CA LEU A 429 -9.45 13.23 2.98
C LEU A 429 -8.65 13.84 4.13
N GLU A 430 -8.61 13.17 5.30
CA GLU A 430 -7.74 13.59 6.40
C GLU A 430 -6.27 13.57 6.00
N LEU A 431 -5.87 12.58 5.21
CA LEU A 431 -4.49 12.47 4.77
C LEU A 431 -4.11 13.55 3.75
N TYR A 432 -5.05 13.97 2.89
CA TYR A 432 -4.84 15.12 2.02
C TYR A 432 -4.76 16.44 2.80
N GLU A 433 -5.59 16.61 3.82
CA GLU A 433 -5.51 17.79 4.69
C GLU A 433 -4.12 17.90 5.34
N ASP A 434 -3.57 16.76 5.81
CA ASP A 434 -2.20 16.68 6.31
C ASP A 434 -1.17 16.95 5.21
N PHE A 435 -1.32 16.35 4.05
CA PHE A 435 -0.40 16.49 2.93
C PHE A 435 -0.15 17.95 2.57
N PHE A 436 -1.22 18.72 2.35
CA PHE A 436 -1.10 20.11 1.98
C PHE A 436 -0.59 20.98 3.13
N THR A 437 -0.88 20.60 4.37
CA THR A 437 -0.44 21.39 5.54
C THR A 437 1.04 21.19 5.85
N ILE A 438 1.53 19.94 5.77
CA ILE A 438 2.88 19.59 6.24
C ILE A 438 3.92 19.48 5.10
N LEU A 439 3.50 19.55 3.83
CA LEU A 439 4.42 19.54 2.69
C LEU A 439 5.56 20.58 2.83
N PRO A 440 5.31 21.84 3.29
CA PRO A 440 6.36 22.83 3.48
C PRO A 440 7.42 22.45 4.53
N GLU A 441 7.05 21.60 5.49
CA GLU A 441 8.01 21.08 6.49
C GLU A 441 8.87 19.97 5.91
N TYR A 442 8.27 19.12 5.08
CA TYR A 442 8.99 18.03 4.41
C TYR A 442 9.92 18.54 3.32
N ARG A 443 9.44 19.43 2.47
CA ARG A 443 10.25 20.14 1.46
C ARG A 443 9.92 21.63 1.54
N ARG A 444 10.93 22.43 1.86
CA ARG A 444 10.77 23.88 2.01
C ARG A 444 10.20 24.49 0.73
N CYS A 445 8.97 24.97 0.80
CA CYS A 445 8.28 25.60 -0.32
C CYS A 445 7.20 26.56 0.19
N ASP A 446 6.74 27.41 -0.71
CA ASP A 446 5.47 28.12 -0.56
C ASP A 446 4.42 27.40 -1.42
N PRO A 447 3.45 26.70 -0.81
CA PRO A 447 2.44 25.95 -1.55
C PRO A 447 1.61 26.80 -2.51
N GLU A 448 1.54 28.12 -2.28
CA GLU A 448 0.84 29.06 -3.17
C GLU A 448 1.59 29.28 -4.51
N ARG A 449 2.89 29.04 -4.52
CA ARG A 449 3.74 29.19 -5.71
C ARG A 449 3.88 27.89 -6.51
N LEU A 450 3.47 26.77 -5.93
CA LEU A 450 3.60 25.47 -6.57
C LEU A 450 2.61 25.32 -7.74
N GLN A 451 3.10 24.69 -8.81
CA GLN A 451 2.32 24.40 -10.01
C GLN A 451 1.76 22.97 -9.92
N TRP A 452 0.57 22.85 -9.37
CA TRP A 452 -0.12 21.57 -9.18
C TRP A 452 -0.56 20.98 -10.51
N LYS A 453 -0.23 19.74 -10.78
CA LYS A 453 -0.48 19.06 -12.07
C LYS A 453 -1.57 18.01 -11.99
N LYS A 454 -1.49 17.09 -11.05
CA LYS A 454 -2.49 16.04 -10.84
C LYS A 454 -2.46 15.52 -9.41
N ALA A 455 -3.63 15.03 -8.94
CA ALA A 455 -3.75 14.35 -7.65
C ALA A 455 -3.55 12.83 -7.83
N THR A 456 -2.99 12.19 -6.82
CA THR A 456 -2.80 10.74 -6.75
C THR A 456 -3.33 10.22 -5.43
N PHE A 457 -4.15 9.17 -5.47
CA PHE A 457 -4.78 8.62 -4.27
C PHE A 457 -5.16 7.15 -4.43
N GLY A 458 -5.29 6.46 -3.31
CA GLY A 458 -5.78 5.10 -3.28
C GLY A 458 -5.53 4.40 -1.95
N TYR A 459 -6.03 3.18 -1.87
CA TYR A 459 -5.76 2.26 -0.79
C TYR A 459 -4.92 1.11 -1.35
N ILE A 460 -3.72 0.92 -0.80
CA ILE A 460 -2.83 -0.19 -1.17
C ILE A 460 -3.02 -1.29 -0.14
N PRO A 461 -3.63 -2.43 -0.51
CA PRO A 461 -3.91 -3.50 0.43
C PRO A 461 -2.68 -4.37 0.66
N GLY A 462 -2.63 -4.99 1.82
CA GLY A 462 -1.64 -6.00 2.15
C GLY A 462 -2.25 -7.22 2.84
N ARG A 463 -1.60 -8.36 2.64
CA ARG A 463 -1.93 -9.58 3.34
C ARG A 463 -0.63 -10.24 3.81
N PHE A 464 -0.62 -10.61 5.06
CA PHE A 464 0.58 -11.05 5.77
C PHE A 464 0.67 -12.55 6.01
N GLY A 465 -0.23 -13.29 5.45
CA GLY A 465 -0.24 -14.72 5.63
C GLY A 465 -0.74 -15.45 4.39
N ARG A 466 -0.73 -16.75 4.46
CA ARG A 466 -1.37 -17.57 3.44
C ARG A 466 -2.83 -17.14 3.31
N GLN A 467 -3.25 -16.85 2.08
CA GLN A 467 -4.65 -16.52 1.80
C GLN A 467 -5.55 -17.62 2.35
N PRO A 468 -6.56 -17.31 3.18
CA PRO A 468 -7.51 -18.31 3.63
C PRO A 468 -8.24 -18.91 2.44
N ALA A 469 -8.73 -20.13 2.59
CA ALA A 469 -9.63 -20.68 1.57
C ALA A 469 -10.84 -19.75 1.41
N PRO A 470 -11.31 -19.49 0.18
CA PRO A 470 -12.54 -18.74 -0.03
C PRO A 470 -13.71 -19.45 0.66
N LYS A 471 -14.70 -18.67 1.09
CA LYS A 471 -15.92 -19.23 1.72
C LYS A 471 -16.60 -20.24 0.77
N GLU A 472 -16.68 -19.84 -0.48
CA GLU A 472 -17.19 -20.64 -1.57
C GLU A 472 -16.20 -20.58 -2.74
N PRO A 473 -15.42 -21.65 -3.00
CA PRO A 473 -14.50 -21.64 -4.13
C PRO A 473 -15.29 -21.74 -5.44
N PHE A 474 -15.01 -20.89 -6.40
CA PHE A 474 -15.58 -20.93 -7.73
C PHE A 474 -14.57 -21.50 -8.72
N ASP A 475 -15.02 -22.44 -9.55
CA ASP A 475 -14.27 -22.88 -10.73
C ASP A 475 -14.21 -21.73 -11.73
N ARG A 476 -13.24 -21.72 -12.64
CA ARG A 476 -13.13 -20.74 -13.72
C ARG A 476 -13.06 -19.26 -13.28
N VAL A 477 -12.59 -19.01 -12.05
CA VAL A 477 -12.36 -17.66 -11.52
C VAL A 477 -10.97 -17.59 -10.89
N LEU A 478 -10.13 -16.66 -11.37
CA LEU A 478 -8.78 -16.40 -10.87
C LEU A 478 -8.63 -14.93 -10.50
N LEU A 479 -8.08 -14.64 -9.32
CA LEU A 479 -7.75 -13.29 -8.91
C LEU A 479 -6.26 -13.02 -9.10
N ILE A 480 -5.90 -11.82 -9.58
CA ILE A 480 -4.52 -11.37 -9.77
C ILE A 480 -4.32 -9.96 -9.20
N GLY A 481 -3.06 -9.57 -8.99
CA GLY A 481 -2.70 -8.25 -8.49
C GLY A 481 -3.30 -7.94 -7.13
N ASP A 482 -3.72 -6.69 -6.92
CA ASP A 482 -4.28 -6.24 -5.65
C ASP A 482 -5.63 -6.89 -5.30
N ALA A 483 -6.39 -7.39 -6.28
CA ALA A 483 -7.58 -8.18 -6.03
C ALA A 483 -7.25 -9.49 -5.28
N ALA A 484 -6.07 -10.04 -5.52
CA ALA A 484 -5.55 -11.21 -4.78
C ALA A 484 -4.92 -10.83 -3.43
N ALA A 485 -4.61 -9.55 -3.18
CA ALA A 485 -4.04 -9.01 -1.94
C ALA A 485 -2.84 -9.81 -1.38
N LEU A 486 -1.96 -10.27 -2.25
CA LEU A 486 -0.90 -11.22 -1.88
C LEU A 486 0.46 -10.55 -1.61
N GLN A 487 0.51 -9.23 -1.55
CA GLN A 487 1.76 -8.48 -1.38
C GLN A 487 1.83 -7.85 0.00
N SER A 488 3.06 -7.75 0.51
CA SER A 488 3.35 -6.93 1.66
C SER A 488 3.51 -5.48 1.21
N PRO A 489 2.85 -4.51 1.85
CA PRO A 489 3.02 -3.10 1.52
C PRO A 489 4.30 -2.48 2.11
N LEU A 490 5.35 -3.28 2.40
CA LEU A 490 6.50 -2.83 3.19
C LEU A 490 7.22 -1.62 2.61
N SER A 491 7.41 -1.58 1.27
CA SER A 491 8.28 -0.58 0.65
C SER A 491 7.78 -0.09 -0.71
N PHE A 492 6.50 -0.21 -0.98
CA PHE A 492 5.86 0.18 -2.25
C PHE A 492 6.48 -0.45 -3.52
N THR A 493 7.32 -1.46 -3.39
CA THR A 493 7.90 -2.23 -4.50
C THR A 493 6.91 -3.23 -5.12
N GLY A 494 5.61 -3.07 -4.83
CA GLY A 494 4.54 -3.96 -5.28
C GLY A 494 4.50 -4.12 -6.79
N PHE A 495 4.65 -3.04 -7.55
CA PHE A 495 4.65 -3.10 -9.01
C PHE A 495 5.83 -3.93 -9.54
N GLY A 496 7.05 -3.71 -9.04
CA GLY A 496 8.22 -4.52 -9.38
C GLY A 496 8.03 -6.01 -9.04
N SER A 497 7.42 -6.28 -7.88
CA SER A 497 7.07 -7.65 -7.50
C SER A 497 6.08 -8.29 -8.47
N LEU A 498 5.06 -7.56 -8.93
CA LEU A 498 4.08 -8.04 -9.91
C LEU A 498 4.73 -8.33 -11.26
N VAL A 499 5.57 -7.41 -11.75
CA VAL A 499 6.33 -7.59 -13.00
C VAL A 499 7.22 -8.83 -12.91
N ARG A 500 7.98 -8.97 -11.84
CA ARG A 500 8.85 -10.12 -11.58
C ARG A 500 8.10 -11.45 -11.54
N ASN A 501 6.85 -11.46 -11.06
CA ASN A 501 6.01 -12.64 -10.97
C ASN A 501 5.21 -12.93 -12.26
N CYS A 502 5.10 -12.00 -13.19
CA CYS A 502 4.30 -12.13 -14.40
C CYS A 502 4.68 -13.39 -15.24
N PRO A 503 5.97 -13.65 -15.54
CA PRO A 503 6.35 -14.83 -16.35
C PRO A 503 5.86 -16.15 -15.74
N ARG A 504 6.10 -16.35 -14.43
CA ARG A 504 5.69 -17.61 -13.78
C ARG A 504 4.18 -17.77 -13.70
N LEU A 505 3.44 -16.68 -13.45
CA LEU A 505 1.98 -16.73 -13.40
C LEU A 505 1.40 -17.01 -14.78
N CYS A 506 1.98 -16.43 -15.83
CA CYS A 506 1.60 -16.70 -17.21
C CYS A 506 1.86 -18.16 -17.57
N GLU A 507 2.99 -18.76 -17.19
CA GLU A 507 3.27 -20.18 -17.46
C GLU A 507 2.29 -21.14 -16.74
N LEU A 508 2.01 -20.86 -15.47
CA LEU A 508 1.05 -21.63 -14.71
C LEU A 508 -0.36 -21.52 -15.32
N LEU A 509 -0.74 -20.31 -15.75
CA LEU A 509 -2.02 -20.06 -16.38
C LEU A 509 -2.11 -20.71 -17.78
N ASP A 510 -1.06 -20.61 -18.58
CA ASP A 510 -0.94 -21.29 -19.87
C ASP A 510 -1.10 -22.82 -19.70
N THR A 511 -0.40 -23.40 -18.73
CA THR A 511 -0.53 -24.84 -18.41
C THR A 511 -1.97 -25.21 -18.02
N ALA A 512 -2.61 -24.39 -17.19
CA ALA A 512 -3.99 -24.63 -16.78
C ALA A 512 -4.98 -24.55 -17.95
N LEU A 513 -4.83 -23.56 -18.82
CA LEU A 513 -5.69 -23.35 -19.98
C LEU A 513 -5.50 -24.46 -21.04
N ARG A 514 -4.25 -24.83 -21.34
CA ARG A 514 -3.97 -25.90 -22.33
C ARG A 514 -4.60 -27.22 -21.97
N HIS A 515 -4.68 -27.53 -20.68
CA HIS A 515 -5.19 -28.81 -20.18
C HIS A 515 -6.56 -28.71 -19.52
N ASP A 516 -7.27 -27.61 -19.67
CA ASP A 516 -8.58 -27.30 -19.05
C ASP A 516 -8.62 -27.58 -17.54
N LEU A 517 -7.52 -27.27 -16.83
CA LEU A 517 -7.40 -27.38 -15.37
C LEU A 517 -7.95 -26.13 -14.70
N LEU A 518 -9.23 -25.84 -14.89
CA LEU A 518 -9.88 -24.61 -14.47
C LEU A 518 -10.78 -24.77 -13.23
N LYS A 519 -10.70 -25.92 -12.55
CA LYS A 519 -11.36 -26.10 -11.26
C LYS A 519 -10.66 -25.24 -10.19
N ALA A 520 -11.42 -24.81 -9.20
CA ALA A 520 -10.91 -23.99 -8.10
C ALA A 520 -9.65 -24.59 -7.43
N ALA A 521 -9.59 -25.91 -7.28
CA ALA A 521 -8.43 -26.61 -6.69
C ALA A 521 -7.17 -26.54 -7.57
N ASP A 522 -7.34 -26.53 -8.90
CA ASP A 522 -6.25 -26.44 -9.86
C ASP A 522 -5.78 -24.96 -9.97
N LEU A 523 -6.72 -24.00 -10.09
CA LEU A 523 -6.43 -22.58 -10.10
C LEU A 523 -5.78 -22.10 -8.78
N ALA A 524 -6.05 -22.77 -7.67
CA ALA A 524 -5.37 -22.51 -6.41
C ALA A 524 -3.84 -22.76 -6.46
N GLN A 525 -3.31 -23.43 -7.49
CA GLN A 525 -1.87 -23.55 -7.73
C GLN A 525 -1.27 -22.29 -8.37
N ILE A 526 -2.10 -21.47 -9.03
CA ILE A 526 -1.68 -20.22 -9.70
C ILE A 526 -1.75 -19.09 -8.69
N ARG A 527 -0.68 -18.90 -7.90
CA ARG A 527 -0.65 -17.91 -6.83
C ARG A 527 0.55 -17.01 -6.93
N ALA A 528 0.33 -15.73 -6.65
CA ALA A 528 1.40 -14.77 -6.43
C ALA A 528 2.07 -14.89 -5.05
N TYR A 529 1.53 -15.70 -4.13
CA TYR A 529 2.03 -15.83 -2.77
C TYR A 529 3.51 -16.24 -2.73
N GLN A 530 4.26 -15.52 -1.92
CA GLN A 530 5.68 -15.75 -1.65
C GLN A 530 5.87 -15.85 -0.13
N GLY A 531 6.47 -16.95 0.33
CA GLY A 531 6.66 -17.20 1.78
C GLY A 531 7.55 -16.18 2.46
N ASN A 532 8.55 -15.66 1.77
CA ASN A 532 9.44 -14.62 2.28
C ASN A 532 8.70 -13.30 2.54
N SER A 533 7.82 -12.87 1.63
CA SER A 533 7.04 -11.64 1.80
C SER A 533 6.13 -11.70 3.04
N ALA A 534 5.57 -12.86 3.33
CA ALA A 534 4.75 -13.05 4.52
C ALA A 534 5.54 -12.91 5.84
N VAL A 535 6.85 -13.16 5.82
CA VAL A 535 7.71 -13.01 7.00
C VAL A 535 8.07 -11.54 7.24
N THR A 536 8.20 -10.73 6.19
CA THR A 536 8.45 -9.29 6.31
C THR A 536 7.27 -8.53 6.92
N TRP A 537 6.08 -9.15 6.98
CA TRP A 537 4.91 -8.59 7.65
C TRP A 537 5.18 -8.07 9.07
N LEU A 538 6.06 -8.70 9.83
CA LEU A 538 6.41 -8.26 11.17
C LEU A 538 6.96 -6.82 11.19
N PHE A 539 7.68 -6.43 10.13
CA PHE A 539 8.18 -5.06 9.96
C PHE A 539 7.06 -4.09 9.59
N SER A 540 6.16 -4.48 8.69
CA SER A 540 4.99 -3.67 8.34
C SER A 540 4.11 -3.41 9.58
N CYS A 541 3.93 -4.41 10.44
CA CYS A 541 3.24 -4.23 11.71
C CYS A 541 4.00 -3.28 12.66
N GLY A 542 5.33 -3.32 12.67
CA GLY A 542 6.16 -2.40 13.44
C GLY A 542 6.03 -0.93 13.00
N MET A 543 5.53 -0.68 11.79
CA MET A 543 5.26 0.66 11.25
C MET A 543 3.82 1.15 11.50
N MET A 544 2.95 0.32 12.03
CA MET A 544 1.55 0.66 12.32
C MET A 544 1.39 1.15 13.75
N VAL A 545 0.56 2.16 13.95
CA VAL A 545 0.01 2.47 15.26
C VAL A 545 -1.25 1.60 15.43
N PRO A 546 -1.28 0.66 16.39
CA PRO A 546 -2.42 -0.22 16.55
C PRO A 546 -3.68 0.58 16.92
N THR A 547 -4.83 0.23 16.32
CA THR A 547 -6.10 0.88 16.59
C THR A 547 -6.45 0.82 18.08
N GLY A 548 -6.84 1.97 18.64
CA GLY A 548 -7.20 2.11 20.06
C GLY A 548 -5.99 2.15 21.01
N LYS A 549 -4.75 2.04 20.52
CA LYS A 549 -3.55 2.18 21.35
C LYS A 549 -2.90 3.55 21.17
N VAL A 550 -2.28 4.02 22.24
CA VAL A 550 -1.44 5.21 22.23
C VAL A 550 -0.02 4.77 22.49
N LEU A 551 0.84 5.04 21.52
CA LEU A 551 2.27 4.77 21.62
C LEU A 551 3.02 6.07 21.98
N PRO A 552 4.21 5.98 22.59
CA PRO A 552 5.11 7.13 22.67
C PRO A 552 5.35 7.72 21.28
N PRO A 553 5.38 9.05 21.13
CA PRO A 553 5.45 9.70 19.81
C PRO A 553 6.60 9.20 18.92
N GLU A 554 7.75 8.96 19.50
CA GLU A 554 8.96 8.51 18.82
C GLU A 554 9.01 7.00 18.52
N ARG A 555 8.02 6.22 18.98
CA ARG A 555 8.09 4.75 19.01
C ARG A 555 8.29 4.13 17.62
N ILE A 556 7.52 4.53 16.64
CA ILE A 556 7.62 3.95 15.30
C ILE A 556 8.95 4.34 14.64
N ASN A 557 9.35 5.60 14.75
CA ASN A 557 10.65 6.04 14.25
C ASN A 557 11.81 5.30 14.93
N ALA A 558 11.72 5.03 16.23
CA ALA A 558 12.73 4.26 16.95
C ALA A 558 12.83 2.80 16.45
N ILE A 559 11.70 2.16 16.14
CA ILE A 559 11.65 0.82 15.55
C ILE A 559 12.30 0.85 14.15
N LEU A 560 11.89 1.80 13.31
CA LEU A 560 12.41 1.95 11.96
C LEU A 560 13.90 2.26 11.93
N ASN A 561 14.35 3.20 12.74
CA ASN A 561 15.79 3.52 12.86
C ASN A 561 16.61 2.34 13.42
N SER A 562 16.06 1.54 14.35
CA SER A 562 16.73 0.33 14.82
C SER A 562 16.96 -0.66 13.68
N PHE A 563 15.98 -0.83 12.82
CA PHE A 563 16.01 -1.82 11.76
C PHE A 563 16.76 -1.33 10.53
N PHE A 564 16.42 -0.15 10.01
CA PHE A 564 17.09 0.44 8.86
C PHE A 564 18.56 0.78 9.15
N GLY A 565 18.90 1.11 10.41
CA GLY A 565 20.29 1.26 10.85
C GLY A 565 21.12 -0.02 10.73
N ILE A 566 20.49 -1.20 10.83
CA ILE A 566 21.18 -2.46 10.56
C ILE A 566 21.38 -2.65 9.05
N LEU A 567 20.37 -2.33 8.25
CA LEU A 567 20.48 -2.43 6.80
C LEU A 567 21.65 -1.61 6.26
N THR A 568 21.95 -0.43 6.83
CA THR A 568 23.13 0.38 6.42
C THR A 568 24.48 -0.33 6.61
N THR A 569 24.52 -1.40 7.40
CA THR A 569 25.73 -2.19 7.66
C THR A 569 25.76 -3.53 6.91
N GLU A 570 24.73 -3.83 6.13
CA GLU A 570 24.63 -5.04 5.31
C GLU A 570 25.18 -4.79 3.89
N PRO A 571 25.57 -5.85 3.16
CA PRO A 571 25.93 -5.72 1.74
C PRO A 571 24.79 -5.15 0.89
N PRO A 572 25.08 -4.37 -0.15
CA PRO A 572 24.06 -3.74 -1.00
C PRO A 572 23.00 -4.73 -1.56
N GLU A 573 23.42 -5.94 -1.91
CA GLU A 573 22.53 -6.98 -2.43
C GLU A 573 21.53 -7.47 -1.39
N VAL A 574 21.93 -7.51 -0.11
CA VAL A 574 21.04 -7.89 0.99
C VAL A 574 20.02 -6.78 1.26
N VAL A 575 20.46 -5.52 1.16
CA VAL A 575 19.59 -4.35 1.27
C VAL A 575 18.55 -4.36 0.13
N ASP A 576 19.02 -4.52 -1.11
CA ASP A 576 18.17 -4.60 -2.30
C ASP A 576 17.13 -5.73 -2.18
N ASP A 577 17.57 -6.92 -1.82
CA ASP A 577 16.68 -8.07 -1.63
C ASP A 577 15.66 -7.84 -0.51
N PHE A 578 16.08 -7.18 0.58
CA PHE A 578 15.16 -6.89 1.68
C PHE A 578 14.07 -5.88 1.27
N ILE A 579 14.46 -4.75 0.70
CA ILE A 579 13.53 -3.68 0.30
C ILE A 579 12.59 -4.16 -0.82
N LYS A 580 13.06 -5.04 -1.72
CA LYS A 580 12.24 -5.62 -2.81
C LYS A 580 11.43 -6.84 -2.41
N ASP A 581 11.20 -7.07 -1.11
CA ASP A 581 10.49 -8.26 -0.61
C ASP A 581 11.08 -9.59 -1.11
N ARG A 582 12.40 -9.67 -1.19
CA ARG A 582 13.15 -10.86 -1.63
C ARG A 582 14.09 -11.41 -0.55
N ALA A 583 14.01 -10.91 0.67
CA ALA A 583 14.89 -11.31 1.75
C ALA A 583 14.93 -12.84 1.93
N GLY A 584 16.12 -13.40 1.83
CA GLY A 584 16.36 -14.83 2.09
C GLY A 584 16.29 -15.13 3.58
N TRP A 585 15.94 -16.39 3.93
CA TRP A 585 15.74 -16.81 5.33
C TRP A 585 16.95 -16.54 6.21
N LEU A 586 18.16 -16.84 5.72
CA LEU A 586 19.39 -16.65 6.51
C LEU A 586 19.69 -15.17 6.78
N ALA A 587 19.53 -14.32 5.74
CA ALA A 587 19.73 -12.88 5.86
C ALA A 587 18.71 -12.27 6.83
N PHE A 588 17.44 -12.65 6.72
CA PHE A 588 16.38 -12.23 7.61
C PHE A 588 16.70 -12.55 9.09
N ASN A 589 17.04 -13.82 9.38
CA ASN A 589 17.33 -14.23 10.76
C ASN A 589 18.59 -13.56 11.30
N ARG A 590 19.65 -13.42 10.50
CA ARG A 590 20.87 -12.71 10.89
C ARG A 590 20.56 -11.25 11.28
N MET A 591 19.77 -10.55 10.48
CA MET A 591 19.36 -9.18 10.76
C MET A 591 18.49 -9.09 12.00
N ALA A 592 17.53 -10.01 12.16
CA ALA A 592 16.65 -10.05 13.34
C ALA A 592 17.45 -10.26 14.66
N VAL A 593 18.42 -11.19 14.65
CA VAL A 593 19.32 -11.42 15.80
C VAL A 593 20.18 -10.19 16.07
N LYS A 594 20.77 -9.60 15.03
CA LYS A 594 21.59 -8.39 15.14
C LYS A 594 20.78 -7.21 15.72
N ALA A 595 19.52 -7.04 15.26
CA ALA A 595 18.60 -6.04 15.80
C ALA A 595 18.30 -6.24 17.29
N ALA A 596 18.00 -7.48 17.68
CA ALA A 596 17.72 -7.83 19.07
C ALA A 596 18.94 -7.62 20.00
N LEU A 597 20.15 -7.90 19.51
CA LEU A 597 21.39 -7.70 20.26
C LEU A 597 21.76 -6.22 20.37
N GLN A 598 21.59 -5.42 19.32
CA GLN A 598 21.90 -4.00 19.35
C GLN A 598 20.87 -3.19 20.16
N ASN A 599 19.61 -3.57 20.09
CA ASN A 599 18.54 -2.92 20.84
C ASN A 599 17.57 -3.95 21.44
N PRO A 600 17.85 -4.51 22.63
CA PRO A 600 16.97 -5.50 23.27
C PRO A 600 15.55 -4.99 23.53
N ARG A 601 15.35 -3.68 23.67
CA ARG A 601 14.02 -3.08 23.86
C ARG A 601 13.14 -3.24 22.62
N LEU A 602 13.74 -3.43 21.43
CA LEU A 602 13.03 -3.61 20.17
C LEU A 602 12.03 -4.77 20.23
N LEU A 603 12.39 -5.86 20.88
CA LEU A 603 11.48 -7.01 21.05
C LEU A 603 10.21 -6.65 21.82
N GLY A 604 10.36 -5.85 22.89
CA GLY A 604 9.22 -5.33 23.65
C GLY A 604 8.37 -4.36 22.83
N TRP A 605 9.00 -3.51 22.04
CA TRP A 605 8.29 -2.56 21.16
C TRP A 605 7.50 -3.26 20.05
N ILE A 606 8.10 -4.29 19.44
CA ILE A 606 7.40 -5.11 18.42
C ILE A 606 6.23 -5.85 19.08
N TRP A 607 6.44 -6.43 20.29
CA TRP A 607 5.36 -7.08 21.01
C TRP A 607 4.21 -6.13 21.34
N GLU A 608 4.51 -4.90 21.75
CA GLU A 608 3.53 -3.87 22.04
C GLU A 608 2.71 -3.47 20.76
N ALA A 609 3.39 -3.39 19.61
CA ALA A 609 2.75 -3.08 18.34
C ALA A 609 1.92 -4.24 17.78
N VAL A 610 2.45 -5.45 17.80
CA VAL A 610 1.85 -6.63 17.14
C VAL A 610 0.84 -7.34 18.06
N GLY A 611 1.14 -7.42 19.35
CA GLY A 611 0.34 -8.15 20.33
C GLY A 611 0.38 -9.66 20.18
N ALA A 612 -0.25 -10.37 21.13
CA ALA A 612 -0.27 -11.83 21.15
C ALA A 612 -0.97 -12.44 19.93
N GLU A 613 -2.06 -11.83 19.48
CA GLU A 613 -2.83 -12.32 18.33
C GLU A 613 -2.03 -12.20 17.02
N GLY A 614 -1.40 -11.05 16.78
CA GLY A 614 -0.57 -10.86 15.59
C GLY A 614 0.62 -11.80 15.58
N PHE A 615 1.26 -12.01 16.74
CA PHE A 615 2.35 -12.95 16.86
C PHE A 615 1.91 -14.41 16.61
N ALA A 616 0.77 -14.80 17.16
CA ALA A 616 0.19 -16.13 16.93
C ALA A 616 -0.15 -16.39 15.45
N ARG A 617 -0.56 -15.35 14.71
CA ARG A 617 -0.77 -15.43 13.25
C ARG A 617 0.55 -15.49 12.46
N TRP A 618 1.58 -14.80 12.92
CA TRP A 618 2.87 -14.75 12.25
C TRP A 618 3.68 -16.03 12.38
N LEU A 619 3.68 -16.66 13.57
CA LEU A 619 4.49 -17.85 13.85
C LEU A 619 4.31 -19.00 12.85
N PRO A 620 3.09 -19.44 12.50
CA PRO A 620 2.89 -20.50 11.49
C PRO A 620 3.49 -20.13 10.13
N THR A 621 3.41 -18.86 9.74
CA THR A 621 3.99 -18.33 8.51
C THR A 621 5.51 -18.40 8.53
N TYR A 622 6.12 -18.01 9.64
CA TYR A 622 7.57 -18.12 9.85
C TYR A 622 8.07 -19.57 9.80
N PHE A 623 7.40 -20.49 10.48
CA PHE A 623 7.76 -21.91 10.43
C PHE A 623 7.55 -22.51 9.02
N SER A 624 6.49 -22.13 8.34
CA SER A 624 6.27 -22.53 6.94
C SER A 624 7.39 -22.02 6.03
N TYR A 625 7.82 -20.77 6.20
CA TYR A 625 8.95 -20.21 5.45
C TYR A 625 10.26 -20.90 5.80
N THR A 626 10.51 -21.21 7.07
CA THR A 626 11.70 -21.98 7.50
C THR A 626 11.76 -23.34 6.83
N GLY A 627 10.65 -24.08 6.84
CA GLY A 627 10.56 -25.37 6.14
C GLY A 627 10.78 -25.23 4.63
N LEU A 628 10.20 -24.18 4.02
CA LEU A 628 10.40 -23.90 2.61
C LEU A 628 11.85 -23.54 2.28
N ALA A 629 12.50 -22.73 3.10
CA ALA A 629 13.90 -22.38 2.93
C ALA A 629 14.81 -23.63 3.01
N PHE A 630 14.54 -24.54 3.96
CA PHE A 630 15.25 -25.81 4.06
C PHE A 630 15.02 -26.69 2.83
N LEU A 631 13.78 -26.86 2.38
CA LEU A 631 13.47 -27.60 1.16
C LEU A 631 14.11 -26.97 -0.09
N SER A 632 14.11 -25.63 -0.17
CA SER A 632 14.80 -24.94 -1.26
C SER A 632 16.30 -25.16 -1.26
N ALA A 633 16.94 -25.24 -0.09
CA ALA A 633 18.36 -25.56 0.00
C ALA A 633 18.67 -26.97 -0.52
N LEU A 634 17.78 -27.93 -0.25
CA LEU A 634 17.95 -29.32 -0.71
C LEU A 634 17.56 -29.52 -2.18
N LEU A 635 16.46 -28.96 -2.62
CA LEU A 635 15.82 -29.27 -3.90
C LEU A 635 15.94 -28.16 -4.94
N GLY A 636 16.08 -26.89 -4.53
CA GLY A 636 15.96 -25.71 -5.39
C GLY A 636 17.02 -25.61 -6.49
N SER A 637 18.16 -26.30 -6.36
CA SER A 637 19.22 -26.28 -7.37
C SER A 637 18.98 -27.25 -8.51
N TRP A 638 18.39 -28.40 -8.25
CA TRP A 638 18.28 -29.52 -9.21
C TRP A 638 16.82 -29.87 -9.58
N PHE A 639 15.86 -29.78 -8.65
CA PHE A 639 14.47 -30.17 -8.90
C PHE A 639 13.82 -29.40 -10.06
N PRO A 640 13.94 -28.06 -10.15
CA PRO A 640 13.39 -27.32 -11.30
C PRO A 640 13.97 -27.80 -12.63
N LYS A 641 15.29 -28.05 -12.69
CA LYS A 641 15.95 -28.54 -13.89
C LYS A 641 15.51 -29.96 -14.28
N LEU A 642 15.37 -30.84 -13.29
CA LEU A 642 14.84 -32.18 -13.50
C LEU A 642 13.41 -32.13 -14.02
N LEU A 643 12.59 -31.29 -13.40
CA LEU A 643 11.19 -31.12 -13.78
C LEU A 643 11.06 -30.67 -15.25
N ARG A 644 11.88 -29.71 -15.69
CA ARG A 644 11.92 -29.27 -17.10
C ARG A 644 12.31 -30.39 -18.06
N ARG A 645 13.26 -31.25 -17.67
CA ARG A 645 13.63 -32.43 -18.49
C ARG A 645 12.51 -33.43 -18.59
N LEU A 646 11.70 -33.58 -17.56
CA LEU A 646 10.56 -34.52 -17.52
C LEU A 646 9.30 -33.95 -18.17
N GLN A 647 9.25 -32.65 -18.46
CA GLN A 647 8.07 -31.98 -19.04
C GLN A 647 7.49 -32.71 -20.26
N PRO A 648 8.27 -33.09 -21.31
CA PRO A 648 7.70 -33.72 -22.50
C PRO A 648 7.02 -35.06 -22.22
N TRP A 649 7.40 -35.72 -21.14
CA TRP A 649 6.81 -36.98 -20.72
C TRP A 649 5.68 -36.81 -19.69
N LEU A 650 5.88 -35.93 -18.69
CA LEU A 650 4.98 -35.79 -17.54
C LEU A 650 3.74 -34.97 -17.88
N GLU A 651 3.92 -33.86 -18.59
CA GLU A 651 2.84 -32.92 -18.88
C GLU A 651 1.69 -33.53 -19.71
N PRO A 652 1.97 -34.25 -20.84
CA PRO A 652 0.87 -34.82 -21.63
C PRO A 652 0.15 -35.97 -20.94
N ARG A 653 0.85 -36.72 -20.06
CA ARG A 653 0.28 -37.92 -19.39
C ARG A 653 -0.44 -37.59 -18.10
N TYR A 654 0.10 -36.61 -17.35
CA TYR A 654 -0.37 -36.25 -16.01
C TYR A 654 -0.41 -34.72 -15.80
N PRO A 655 -1.25 -33.98 -16.57
CA PRO A 655 -1.21 -32.53 -16.58
C PRO A 655 -1.49 -31.88 -15.22
N ARG A 656 -2.36 -32.45 -14.38
CA ARG A 656 -2.57 -31.98 -13.01
C ARG A 656 -1.33 -32.15 -12.13
N LEU A 657 -0.65 -33.27 -12.25
CA LEU A 657 0.59 -33.50 -11.51
C LEU A 657 1.67 -32.53 -11.99
N TRP A 658 1.74 -32.32 -13.31
CA TRP A 658 2.65 -31.33 -13.91
C TRP A 658 2.39 -29.92 -13.33
N LEU A 659 1.16 -29.41 -13.36
CA LEU A 659 0.80 -28.12 -12.80
C LEU A 659 1.21 -27.98 -11.32
N ARG A 660 0.97 -29.01 -10.51
CA ARG A 660 1.38 -29.03 -9.10
C ARG A 660 2.90 -29.00 -8.94
N CYS A 661 3.63 -29.83 -9.68
CA CYS A 661 5.08 -29.88 -9.64
C CYS A 661 5.70 -28.54 -10.12
N LEU A 662 5.14 -27.94 -11.16
CA LEU A 662 5.55 -26.63 -11.66
C LEU A 662 5.30 -25.53 -10.61
N SER A 663 4.15 -25.50 -9.98
CA SER A 663 3.84 -24.59 -8.88
C SER A 663 4.80 -24.77 -7.70
N TRP A 664 5.15 -26.02 -7.35
CA TRP A 664 6.15 -26.33 -6.33
C TRP A 664 7.56 -25.86 -6.73
N SER A 665 7.96 -26.05 -7.98
CA SER A 665 9.24 -25.55 -8.50
C SER A 665 9.35 -24.04 -8.30
N TYR A 666 8.29 -23.30 -8.64
CA TYR A 666 8.24 -21.87 -8.39
C TYR A 666 8.22 -21.50 -6.92
N THR A 667 7.56 -22.28 -6.08
CA THR A 667 7.56 -22.05 -4.64
C THR A 667 8.96 -22.20 -4.04
N LEU A 668 9.74 -23.16 -4.52
CA LEU A 668 11.13 -23.39 -4.08
C LEU A 668 12.12 -22.33 -4.56
N THR A 669 11.76 -21.48 -5.52
CA THR A 669 12.60 -20.41 -6.05
C THR A 669 12.03 -19.03 -5.69
N TYR A 670 10.91 -18.63 -6.26
CA TYR A 670 10.25 -17.35 -5.99
C TYR A 670 9.79 -17.22 -4.52
N GLY A 671 9.26 -18.29 -3.93
CA GLY A 671 8.78 -18.27 -2.54
C GLY A 671 9.86 -18.09 -1.48
N VAL A 672 11.13 -18.19 -1.84
CA VAL A 672 12.29 -17.94 -0.97
C VAL A 672 13.12 -16.73 -1.42
N GLY A 673 12.55 -15.87 -2.26
CA GLY A 673 13.19 -14.64 -2.73
C GLY A 673 14.26 -14.83 -3.83
N ARG A 674 14.31 -15.99 -4.49
CA ARG A 674 15.27 -16.32 -5.55
C ARG A 674 14.58 -16.56 -6.90
N PRO A 675 13.95 -15.53 -7.49
CA PRO A 675 13.26 -15.68 -8.77
C PRO A 675 14.22 -16.09 -9.87
N ARG A 676 13.75 -16.97 -10.76
CA ARG A 676 14.46 -17.40 -11.98
C ARG A 676 13.50 -17.32 -13.14
N LEU A 677 13.89 -16.60 -14.17
CA LEU A 677 13.13 -16.55 -15.42
C LEU A 677 13.46 -17.82 -16.22
N GLU A 678 12.47 -18.70 -16.39
CA GLU A 678 12.60 -19.96 -17.13
C GLU A 678 11.54 -20.08 -18.24
N PHE A 679 10.62 -19.13 -18.30
CA PHE A 679 9.53 -19.11 -19.27
C PHE A 679 9.55 -17.81 -20.08
N HIS A 680 9.49 -17.96 -21.40
CA HIS A 680 9.56 -16.85 -22.35
C HIS A 680 8.36 -16.90 -23.30
N LEU A 681 7.90 -15.75 -23.71
CA LEU A 681 6.87 -15.63 -24.74
C LEU A 681 7.45 -16.00 -26.12
N PRO A 682 6.66 -16.57 -27.02
CA PRO A 682 7.07 -16.79 -28.39
C PRO A 682 7.42 -15.45 -29.08
N ALA A 683 8.32 -15.49 -30.05
CA ALA A 683 8.62 -14.31 -30.86
C ALA A 683 7.32 -13.75 -31.47
N PRO A 684 7.21 -12.43 -31.67
CA PRO A 684 6.04 -11.86 -32.34
C PRO A 684 5.84 -12.55 -33.69
N SER A 685 4.69 -13.16 -33.91
CA SER A 685 4.30 -13.58 -35.25
C SER A 685 4.18 -12.32 -36.13
N SER A 686 4.63 -12.37 -37.36
CA SER A 686 4.39 -11.30 -38.33
C SER A 686 2.88 -10.95 -38.32
N PRO A 687 2.50 -9.66 -38.36
CA PRO A 687 1.11 -9.28 -38.28
C PRO A 687 0.31 -10.04 -39.32
N ALA A 688 -0.71 -10.76 -38.89
CA ALA A 688 -1.70 -11.32 -39.81
C ALA A 688 -2.33 -10.15 -40.61
N PRO A 689 -2.58 -10.31 -41.90
CA PRO A 689 -3.23 -9.25 -42.67
C PRO A 689 -4.54 -8.89 -41.97
N PRO A 690 -4.95 -7.60 -41.98
CA PRO A 690 -6.15 -7.15 -41.27
C PRO A 690 -7.35 -7.95 -41.75
N SER A 691 -7.93 -8.73 -40.85
CA SER A 691 -9.22 -9.37 -41.12
C SER A 691 -10.25 -8.24 -41.32
N VAL A 692 -10.82 -8.22 -42.47
CA VAL A 692 -11.92 -7.31 -42.83
C VAL A 692 -13.00 -7.44 -41.74
N GLN A 693 -13.17 -6.41 -40.95
CA GLN A 693 -14.29 -6.33 -40.03
C GLN A 693 -15.58 -6.35 -40.84
N ASN A 694 -16.35 -7.40 -40.76
CA ASN A 694 -17.73 -7.36 -41.23
C ASN A 694 -18.50 -6.36 -40.35
N PRO A 695 -19.19 -5.38 -40.95
CA PRO A 695 -20.02 -4.46 -40.17
C PRO A 695 -21.13 -5.24 -39.48
N ILE A 696 -21.34 -4.94 -38.21
CA ILE A 696 -22.50 -5.40 -37.43
C ILE A 696 -23.76 -4.98 -38.18
N PRO A 697 -24.72 -5.87 -38.48
CA PRO A 697 -26.00 -5.46 -39.05
C PRO A 697 -26.73 -4.56 -38.04
N ALA A 698 -27.34 -3.49 -38.57
CA ALA A 698 -28.10 -2.48 -37.85
C ALA A 698 -29.30 -3.03 -37.07
#